data_dbc038257d000c33a663bd655a6a9e41
#
_entry.id   dbc038257d000c33a663bd655a6a9e41
#
_cell.length_a   1.000
_cell.length_b   1.000
_cell.length_c   1.000
_cell.angle_alpha   90.00
_cell.angle_beta   90.00
_cell.angle_gamma   90.00
#
_symmetry.space_group_name_H-M   'P 1'
#
loop_
_entity.id
_entity.type
_entity.pdbx_description
1 polymer ?
#
loop_
_entity_poly.entity_id
_entity_poly.type
_entity_poly.pdbx_seq_one_letter_code
_entity_poly.pdbx_strand_id
1 'polypeptide(L)'
;MEAATGRPTRSIANGPAGSVPLSGELLDELVALYEPRGEVGGYALRKGLPALTLRVEKKRGGVHIVVEPSLHTLQGLDYSYLYNEDTIWKLERAEAARLLPALNALCGSGLFFTSKDAVSFCSFVLPELGRKITIDDPDRLLLNQIPLEPVVQFYLDAPHMGAVRAHPEFLYGEDRVTPFAAPTDLLRDARAERRAGRLLQTYLTQQTDTSPAEYGTEDEDTLVTFLEEGVPALLAEGEVYLSDAFRDLQAAPPKISVGVSVQGSVLDLEVDTGEFPVSELKALLKSLHQKKRYHRLRDGRLLRLDDSLEVLDELNETLELSGAKLGQDHAQLPLYRAPSLDWALSGQTGVRFNRDDAFRRISRSFHAVKDSEYAPPVSLQKTLRKYQRDGYRWLRTLDGYGMGGILADDMGLGKTVQVLSYLLAMKQNGQTLPSLIVCPASLVLNWAEECQKFTPELSCVVVDGDAAHRAELAESWPAADLVVTSYDLLRRDEALYEGQEFYACILDEAQAIKNHTTQKYKAVCKVRSRVRFALTGTPVENRLGELWSIFSFLMPGYLPPYKSFCSRFEKPIVQEEDQTAVRRLNQLTGPFILRRMKSDVLKELPPKTENVYRIELEEEQRKLYLAAVVDAREKLQAAKPEDKMAVFAVLMRLREICCDPRLIADNWEGGSAKLDACAELVSSAVEGGHRILLFSQFTSMLELLAKRLDAEGISHFTLQGSTPKPVRAELVRRFNGGEVSVFLISLRAGGTGLNLTAADIVIHYDPWWNVAAQNQATDRAYRIGQQNPVQVYKLIAQDTIEEKIVELQQAKQSLADTVTGTADGAILSMRPDELLQLLEGSEP
;
A
#
# COMPACT_ATOMS: atom_id res chain seq x y z
N MET A 1 -41.30 1.09 -45.41
CA MET A 1 -39.89 1.54 -45.28
C MET A 1 -39.78 2.96 -44.69
N GLU A 2 -40.48 3.96 -45.21
CA GLU A 2 -40.49 5.33 -44.65
C GLU A 2 -40.83 5.36 -43.16
N ALA A 3 -41.80 4.59 -42.71
CA ALA A 3 -42.23 4.51 -41.31
C ALA A 3 -41.22 3.81 -40.38
N ALA A 4 -40.30 3.03 -40.92
CA ALA A 4 -39.28 2.29 -40.14
C ALA A 4 -37.93 3.00 -40.07
N THR A 5 -37.55 3.79 -41.10
CA THR A 5 -36.23 4.43 -41.19
C THR A 5 -36.25 5.95 -41.09
N GLY A 6 -37.46 6.58 -41.25
CA GLY A 6 -37.62 8.05 -41.26
C GLY A 6 -36.94 8.78 -42.44
N ARG A 7 -36.47 8.08 -43.44
CA ARG A 7 -35.79 8.64 -44.63
C ARG A 7 -36.69 8.62 -45.85
N PRO A 8 -36.75 9.71 -46.65
CA PRO A 8 -37.55 9.72 -47.86
C PRO A 8 -37.00 8.76 -48.94
N THR A 9 -37.84 7.89 -49.45
CA THR A 9 -37.49 7.01 -50.58
C THR A 9 -37.33 7.83 -51.87
N ARG A 10 -36.13 7.78 -52.46
CA ARG A 10 -35.95 8.30 -53.84
C ARG A 10 -36.43 7.27 -54.84
N SER A 11 -37.45 7.60 -55.62
CA SER A 11 -37.86 6.78 -56.74
C SER A 11 -36.78 6.77 -57.81
N ILE A 12 -36.31 5.56 -58.18
CA ILE A 12 -35.36 5.38 -59.26
C ILE A 12 -36.17 5.03 -60.53
N ALA A 13 -35.91 5.76 -61.59
CA ALA A 13 -36.75 5.90 -62.80
C ALA A 13 -36.92 4.63 -63.67
N ASN A 14 -36.44 3.43 -63.34
CA ASN A 14 -36.43 2.24 -64.20
C ASN A 14 -36.94 0.93 -63.61
N GLY A 15 -37.71 0.95 -62.50
CA GLY A 15 -38.38 -0.22 -61.95
C GLY A 15 -39.91 -0.16 -62.00
N PRO A 16 -40.67 -1.29 -61.83
CA PRO A 16 -42.12 -1.24 -61.69
C PRO A 16 -42.55 -0.29 -60.61
N ALA A 17 -43.59 0.49 -60.80
CA ALA A 17 -44.05 1.48 -59.80
C ALA A 17 -44.23 0.80 -58.41
N GLY A 18 -43.47 1.26 -57.40
CA GLY A 18 -43.49 0.72 -56.05
C GLY A 18 -42.30 -0.18 -55.68
N SER A 19 -41.31 -0.47 -56.58
CA SER A 19 -40.11 -1.24 -56.21
C SER A 19 -38.99 -0.30 -55.72
N VAL A 20 -38.30 -0.75 -54.68
CA VAL A 20 -37.10 -0.08 -54.13
C VAL A 20 -35.92 -1.06 -54.25
N PRO A 21 -34.81 -0.63 -54.84
CA PRO A 21 -33.64 -1.50 -54.88
C PRO A 21 -33.12 -1.76 -53.47
N LEU A 22 -32.98 -3.01 -53.11
CA LEU A 22 -32.39 -3.45 -51.83
C LEU A 22 -30.89 -3.64 -52.01
N SER A 23 -30.13 -2.63 -51.56
CA SER A 23 -28.66 -2.69 -51.51
C SER A 23 -28.11 -1.74 -50.45
N GLY A 24 -26.89 -1.99 -50.03
CA GLY A 24 -26.20 -1.16 -49.04
C GLY A 24 -26.90 -1.15 -47.65
N GLU A 25 -26.91 0.02 -47.01
CA GLU A 25 -27.44 0.23 -45.66
C GLU A 25 -28.92 -0.18 -45.53
N LEU A 26 -29.73 0.07 -46.54
CA LEU A 26 -31.14 -0.27 -46.57
C LEU A 26 -31.42 -1.79 -46.49
N LEU A 27 -30.53 -2.56 -47.08
CA LEU A 27 -30.62 -4.03 -47.00
C LEU A 27 -30.26 -4.52 -45.62
N ASP A 28 -29.21 -3.98 -45.01
CA ASP A 28 -28.78 -4.35 -43.66
C ASP A 28 -29.84 -3.97 -42.61
N GLU A 29 -30.43 -2.77 -42.73
CA GLU A 29 -31.54 -2.32 -41.85
C GLU A 29 -32.77 -3.21 -42.01
N LEU A 30 -33.16 -3.57 -43.23
CA LEU A 30 -34.29 -4.45 -43.46
C LEU A 30 -34.05 -5.83 -42.83
N VAL A 31 -32.91 -6.44 -43.07
CA VAL A 31 -32.60 -7.77 -42.53
C VAL A 31 -32.54 -7.71 -40.99
N ALA A 32 -31.94 -6.68 -40.42
CA ALA A 32 -31.89 -6.50 -38.96
C ALA A 32 -33.29 -6.40 -38.33
N LEU A 33 -34.23 -5.75 -38.99
CA LEU A 33 -35.58 -5.57 -38.50
C LEU A 33 -36.35 -6.90 -38.39
N TYR A 34 -36.06 -7.84 -39.28
CA TYR A 34 -36.66 -9.17 -39.34
C TYR A 34 -35.84 -10.29 -38.73
N GLU A 35 -34.59 -10.05 -38.38
CA GLU A 35 -33.66 -11.04 -37.76
C GLU A 35 -34.25 -11.72 -36.52
N PRO A 36 -35.00 -11.01 -35.62
CA PRO A 36 -35.64 -11.64 -34.46
C PRO A 36 -36.79 -12.64 -34.84
N ARG A 37 -37.32 -12.52 -36.06
CA ARG A 37 -38.39 -13.43 -36.57
C ARG A 37 -37.83 -14.65 -37.31
N GLY A 38 -36.54 -14.64 -37.65
CA GLY A 38 -35.88 -15.71 -38.36
C GLY A 38 -36.26 -15.83 -39.85
N GLU A 39 -37.00 -14.86 -40.38
CA GLU A 39 -37.41 -14.82 -41.78
C GLU A 39 -37.50 -13.38 -42.29
N VAL A 40 -37.25 -13.18 -43.58
CA VAL A 40 -37.30 -11.91 -44.31
C VAL A 40 -38.05 -12.08 -45.60
N GLY A 41 -39.22 -11.48 -45.70
CA GLY A 41 -40.03 -11.48 -46.93
C GLY A 41 -40.39 -12.88 -47.49
N GLY A 42 -40.59 -13.85 -46.58
CA GLY A 42 -40.89 -15.24 -46.93
C GLY A 42 -39.65 -16.14 -47.12
N TYR A 43 -38.44 -15.58 -46.94
CA TYR A 43 -37.20 -16.34 -46.95
C TYR A 43 -36.70 -16.61 -45.52
N ALA A 44 -36.31 -17.84 -45.21
CA ALA A 44 -35.73 -18.19 -43.94
C ALA A 44 -34.35 -17.51 -43.81
N LEU A 45 -34.07 -16.81 -42.65
CA LEU A 45 -32.79 -16.14 -42.42
C LEU A 45 -31.89 -17.04 -41.60
N ARG A 46 -30.66 -17.26 -42.07
CA ARG A 46 -29.62 -18.05 -41.41
C ARG A 46 -28.31 -17.28 -41.36
N LYS A 47 -27.41 -17.62 -40.42
CA LYS A 47 -26.05 -17.06 -40.33
C LYS A 47 -25.02 -18.00 -40.92
N GLY A 48 -24.01 -17.43 -41.56
CA GLY A 48 -22.86 -18.13 -42.13
C GLY A 48 -23.16 -18.81 -43.47
N LEU A 49 -22.23 -19.60 -44.01
CA LEU A 49 -22.32 -20.26 -45.29
C LEU A 49 -23.37 -21.38 -45.29
N PRO A 50 -24.12 -21.56 -46.40
CA PRO A 50 -24.95 -22.77 -46.60
C PRO A 50 -24.07 -24.03 -46.75
N ALA A 51 -24.71 -25.20 -46.60
CA ALA A 51 -24.08 -26.44 -47.04
C ALA A 51 -24.04 -26.45 -48.58
N LEU A 52 -22.84 -26.63 -49.14
CA LEU A 52 -22.60 -26.59 -50.55
C LEU A 52 -22.07 -27.96 -51.04
N THR A 53 -22.47 -28.36 -52.26
CA THR A 53 -21.91 -29.53 -52.91
C THR A 53 -21.13 -29.07 -54.12
N LEU A 54 -19.83 -29.42 -54.17
CA LEU A 54 -18.98 -29.27 -55.36
C LEU A 54 -19.12 -30.52 -56.20
N ARG A 55 -19.82 -30.42 -57.35
CA ARG A 55 -19.93 -31.48 -58.28
C ARG A 55 -18.77 -31.38 -59.29
N VAL A 56 -18.02 -32.48 -59.44
CA VAL A 56 -16.84 -32.57 -60.28
C VAL A 56 -17.15 -33.42 -61.47
N GLU A 57 -17.04 -32.84 -62.67
CA GLU A 57 -17.29 -33.52 -63.94
C GLU A 57 -16.01 -33.60 -64.79
N LYS A 58 -15.75 -34.79 -65.38
CA LYS A 58 -14.63 -34.94 -66.28
C LYS A 58 -14.93 -34.30 -67.66
N LYS A 59 -14.08 -33.39 -68.11
CA LYS A 59 -14.13 -32.75 -69.41
C LYS A 59 -12.81 -33.03 -70.16
N ARG A 60 -12.83 -32.90 -71.50
CA ARG A 60 -11.61 -33.10 -72.29
C ARG A 60 -10.52 -32.12 -71.94
N GLY A 61 -9.45 -32.61 -71.33
CA GLY A 61 -8.28 -31.80 -70.95
C GLY A 61 -8.30 -31.23 -69.49
N GLY A 62 -9.30 -31.59 -68.61
CA GLY A 62 -9.36 -31.13 -67.23
C GLY A 62 -10.64 -31.55 -66.55
N VAL A 63 -10.99 -30.81 -65.53
CA VAL A 63 -12.16 -31.00 -64.67
C VAL A 63 -13.04 -29.76 -64.68
N HIS A 64 -14.34 -29.96 -64.67
CA HIS A 64 -15.34 -28.89 -64.51
C HIS A 64 -15.99 -29.02 -63.20
N ILE A 65 -15.99 -27.90 -62.43
CA ILE A 65 -16.51 -27.84 -61.06
C ILE A 65 -17.72 -26.92 -61.05
N VAL A 66 -18.83 -27.39 -60.48
CA VAL A 66 -20.07 -26.64 -60.31
C VAL A 66 -20.47 -26.69 -58.83
N VAL A 67 -20.99 -25.62 -58.32
CA VAL A 67 -21.52 -25.54 -56.93
C VAL A 67 -23.03 -25.70 -56.98
N GLU A 68 -23.56 -26.57 -56.12
CA GLU A 68 -25.00 -26.77 -55.85
C GLU A 68 -25.30 -26.53 -54.37
N PRO A 69 -26.41 -25.86 -53.99
CA PRO A 69 -27.37 -25.21 -54.89
C PRO A 69 -26.82 -23.93 -55.50
N SER A 70 -27.42 -23.49 -56.60
CA SER A 70 -27.11 -22.21 -57.22
C SER A 70 -27.46 -21.09 -56.24
N LEU A 71 -26.53 -20.21 -55.98
CA LEU A 71 -26.69 -19.09 -55.04
C LEU A 71 -26.57 -17.75 -55.76
N HIS A 72 -27.33 -16.80 -55.30
CA HIS A 72 -27.26 -15.39 -55.70
C HIS A 72 -26.72 -14.55 -54.58
N THR A 73 -26.10 -13.43 -54.87
CA THR A 73 -25.50 -12.51 -53.88
C THR A 73 -26.25 -11.18 -53.84
N LEU A 74 -26.47 -10.69 -52.65
CA LEU A 74 -26.88 -9.31 -52.37
C LEU A 74 -25.82 -8.66 -51.47
N GLN A 75 -25.57 -7.37 -51.66
CA GLN A 75 -24.50 -6.69 -50.95
C GLN A 75 -25.09 -5.56 -50.08
N GLY A 76 -24.95 -5.70 -48.78
CA GLY A 76 -25.20 -4.68 -47.76
C GLY A 76 -24.00 -3.76 -47.55
N LEU A 77 -24.07 -2.89 -46.59
CA LEU A 77 -22.97 -2.01 -46.15
C LEU A 77 -21.98 -2.80 -45.28
N ASP A 78 -22.50 -3.45 -44.22
CA ASP A 78 -21.73 -4.18 -43.22
C ASP A 78 -21.75 -5.70 -43.42
N TYR A 79 -22.77 -6.21 -44.12
CA TYR A 79 -22.96 -7.63 -44.38
C TYR A 79 -23.13 -7.92 -45.89
N SER A 80 -22.85 -9.14 -46.24
CA SER A 80 -23.20 -9.68 -47.55
C SER A 80 -24.17 -10.84 -47.36
N TYR A 81 -25.05 -11.02 -48.29
CA TYR A 81 -26.09 -12.02 -48.21
C TYR A 81 -26.04 -12.96 -49.42
N LEU A 82 -26.06 -14.26 -49.15
CA LEU A 82 -26.30 -15.28 -50.14
C LEU A 82 -27.76 -15.70 -50.04
N TYR A 83 -28.39 -15.96 -51.19
CA TYR A 83 -29.76 -16.43 -51.17
C TYR A 83 -30.04 -17.45 -52.31
N ASN A 84 -31.00 -18.32 -52.01
CA ASN A 84 -31.59 -19.21 -53.00
C ASN A 84 -33.13 -19.01 -53.02
N GLU A 85 -33.88 -20.02 -53.46
CA GLU A 85 -35.34 -19.92 -53.59
C GLU A 85 -36.07 -19.69 -52.28
N ASP A 86 -35.58 -20.15 -51.14
CA ASP A 86 -36.26 -20.17 -49.84
C ASP A 86 -35.46 -19.64 -48.66
N THR A 87 -34.19 -19.41 -48.79
CA THR A 87 -33.32 -19.07 -47.67
C THR A 87 -32.33 -17.94 -48.02
N ILE A 88 -32.10 -17.04 -47.03
CA ILE A 88 -31.08 -16.01 -47.05
C ILE A 88 -30.03 -16.31 -45.98
N TRP A 89 -28.78 -16.31 -46.31
CA TRP A 89 -27.64 -16.46 -45.41
C TRP A 89 -26.92 -15.13 -45.24
N LYS A 90 -26.79 -14.68 -44.00
CA LYS A 90 -26.08 -13.46 -43.64
C LYS A 90 -24.60 -13.78 -43.34
N LEU A 91 -23.70 -13.09 -44.00
CA LEU A 91 -22.23 -13.21 -43.88
C LEU A 91 -21.63 -11.91 -43.45
N GLU A 92 -20.63 -11.98 -42.56
CA GLU A 92 -19.83 -10.81 -42.24
C GLU A 92 -19.00 -10.34 -43.42
N ARG A 93 -18.78 -9.04 -43.55
CA ARG A 93 -18.08 -8.44 -44.69
C ARG A 93 -16.68 -9.01 -44.90
N ALA A 94 -15.94 -9.29 -43.81
CA ALA A 94 -14.60 -9.86 -43.85
C ALA A 94 -14.60 -11.31 -44.38
N GLU A 95 -15.58 -12.10 -44.02
CA GLU A 95 -15.79 -13.47 -44.49
C GLU A 95 -16.24 -13.45 -45.94
N ALA A 96 -17.20 -12.61 -46.28
CA ALA A 96 -17.73 -12.43 -47.63
C ALA A 96 -16.66 -12.01 -48.64
N ALA A 97 -15.78 -11.07 -48.26
CA ALA A 97 -14.70 -10.59 -49.12
C ALA A 97 -13.74 -11.72 -49.56
N ARG A 98 -13.56 -12.73 -48.73
CA ARG A 98 -12.71 -13.90 -49.03
C ARG A 98 -13.42 -14.94 -49.91
N LEU A 99 -14.71 -15.18 -49.67
CA LEU A 99 -15.44 -16.31 -50.20
C LEU A 99 -16.24 -15.99 -51.45
N LEU A 100 -16.86 -14.80 -51.54
CA LEU A 100 -17.77 -14.44 -52.64
C LEU A 100 -17.12 -14.43 -54.01
N PRO A 101 -15.87 -14.01 -54.24
CA PRO A 101 -15.27 -14.07 -55.57
C PRO A 101 -15.20 -15.51 -56.10
N ALA A 102 -14.82 -16.47 -55.26
CA ALA A 102 -14.75 -17.87 -55.63
C ALA A 102 -16.15 -18.49 -55.83
N LEU A 103 -17.08 -18.23 -54.88
CA LEU A 103 -18.45 -18.75 -54.98
C LEU A 103 -19.20 -18.19 -56.18
N ASN A 104 -19.10 -16.92 -56.48
CA ASN A 104 -19.76 -16.31 -57.64
C ASN A 104 -19.24 -16.89 -58.95
N ALA A 105 -17.95 -17.20 -59.03
CA ALA A 105 -17.36 -17.84 -60.20
C ALA A 105 -17.83 -19.32 -60.36
N LEU A 106 -18.05 -20.03 -59.27
CA LEU A 106 -18.45 -21.43 -59.23
C LEU A 106 -19.97 -21.65 -59.35
N CYS A 107 -20.78 -20.72 -58.81
CA CYS A 107 -22.26 -20.83 -58.77
C CYS A 107 -22.95 -20.53 -60.12
N GLY A 108 -22.24 -20.06 -61.12
CA GLY A 108 -22.81 -19.77 -62.43
C GLY A 108 -22.77 -21.00 -63.36
N SER A 109 -22.01 -20.88 -64.46
CA SER A 109 -21.80 -21.96 -65.45
C SER A 109 -20.77 -23.00 -64.98
N GLY A 110 -20.28 -22.89 -63.77
CA GLY A 110 -19.12 -23.62 -63.24
C GLY A 110 -17.79 -23.14 -63.82
N LEU A 111 -16.70 -23.69 -63.32
CA LEU A 111 -15.37 -23.38 -63.81
C LEU A 111 -14.66 -24.63 -64.36
N PHE A 112 -13.94 -24.47 -65.48
CA PHE A 112 -13.08 -25.49 -66.01
C PHE A 112 -11.65 -25.30 -65.53
N PHE A 113 -11.06 -26.32 -64.94
CA PHE A 113 -9.70 -26.37 -64.47
C PHE A 113 -8.84 -27.34 -65.22
N THR A 114 -7.66 -26.94 -65.71
CA THR A 114 -6.62 -27.88 -66.12
C THR A 114 -6.09 -28.66 -64.95
N SER A 115 -5.36 -29.73 -65.09
CA SER A 115 -4.79 -30.51 -64.00
C SER A 115 -3.90 -29.63 -63.09
N LYS A 116 -3.17 -28.67 -63.65
CA LYS A 116 -2.34 -27.75 -62.91
C LYS A 116 -3.17 -26.74 -62.10
N ASP A 117 -4.25 -26.21 -62.67
CA ASP A 117 -5.14 -25.27 -62.04
C ASP A 117 -5.98 -25.94 -60.93
N ALA A 118 -6.32 -27.23 -61.12
CA ALA A 118 -7.02 -28.05 -60.15
C ALA A 118 -6.21 -28.19 -58.81
N VAL A 119 -4.88 -28.37 -58.91
CA VAL A 119 -3.99 -28.40 -57.77
C VAL A 119 -4.01 -27.05 -57.05
N SER A 120 -3.93 -25.95 -57.79
CA SER A 120 -4.01 -24.59 -57.18
C SER A 120 -5.36 -24.34 -56.55
N PHE A 121 -6.45 -24.77 -57.15
CA PHE A 121 -7.79 -24.69 -56.57
C PHE A 121 -7.88 -25.47 -55.24
N CYS A 122 -7.37 -26.70 -55.20
CA CYS A 122 -7.35 -27.53 -54.01
C CYS A 122 -6.47 -26.95 -52.89
N SER A 123 -5.34 -26.29 -53.24
CA SER A 123 -4.41 -25.74 -52.29
C SER A 123 -4.87 -24.39 -51.68
N PHE A 124 -5.54 -23.54 -52.47
CA PHE A 124 -5.81 -22.15 -52.09
C PHE A 124 -7.30 -21.83 -51.92
N VAL A 125 -8.18 -22.42 -52.72
CA VAL A 125 -9.61 -22.04 -52.72
C VAL A 125 -10.44 -22.99 -51.89
N LEU A 126 -10.24 -24.29 -52.07
CA LEU A 126 -11.02 -25.31 -51.39
C LEU A 126 -10.95 -25.22 -49.86
N PRO A 127 -9.78 -24.98 -49.23
CA PRO A 127 -9.71 -24.82 -47.77
C PRO A 127 -10.38 -23.55 -47.27
N GLU A 128 -10.46 -22.46 -48.06
CA GLU A 128 -11.17 -21.24 -47.68
C GLU A 128 -12.68 -21.44 -47.66
N LEU A 129 -13.20 -22.31 -48.49
CA LEU A 129 -14.62 -22.64 -48.54
C LEU A 129 -15.08 -23.46 -47.33
N GLY A 130 -14.13 -24.07 -46.59
CA GLY A 130 -14.35 -24.63 -45.22
C GLY A 130 -15.01 -26.01 -45.19
N ARG A 131 -15.27 -26.49 -43.94
CA ARG A 131 -15.80 -27.86 -43.66
C ARG A 131 -17.28 -28.07 -44.03
N LYS A 132 -17.95 -27.05 -44.56
CA LYS A 132 -19.38 -27.12 -44.92
C LYS A 132 -19.57 -27.56 -46.38
N ILE A 133 -18.50 -27.89 -47.08
CA ILE A 133 -18.55 -28.31 -48.48
C ILE A 133 -18.44 -29.82 -48.59
N THR A 134 -19.38 -30.41 -49.29
CA THR A 134 -19.34 -31.81 -49.69
C THR A 134 -18.79 -31.87 -51.13
N ILE A 135 -17.83 -32.75 -51.37
CA ILE A 135 -17.25 -32.95 -52.74
C ILE A 135 -17.88 -34.21 -53.33
N ASP A 136 -18.66 -34.01 -54.39
CA ASP A 136 -19.20 -35.06 -55.19
C ASP A 136 -18.24 -35.30 -56.39
N ASP A 137 -17.29 -36.18 -56.21
CA ASP A 137 -16.19 -36.51 -57.15
C ASP A 137 -16.07 -38.02 -57.29
N PRO A 138 -16.99 -38.67 -58.03
CA PRO A 138 -17.04 -40.12 -58.13
C PRO A 138 -15.77 -40.72 -58.80
N ASP A 139 -15.14 -39.98 -59.65
CA ASP A 139 -13.91 -40.43 -60.40
C ASP A 139 -12.61 -40.05 -59.67
N ARG A 140 -12.72 -39.39 -58.45
CA ARG A 140 -11.62 -38.89 -57.64
C ARG A 140 -10.67 -37.95 -58.39
N LEU A 141 -11.16 -37.21 -59.33
CA LEU A 141 -10.37 -36.31 -60.20
C LEU A 141 -9.83 -35.09 -59.42
N LEU A 142 -10.62 -34.57 -58.50
CA LEU A 142 -10.24 -33.47 -57.64
C LEU A 142 -9.65 -33.93 -56.28
N LEU A 143 -10.22 -34.97 -55.69
CA LEU A 143 -9.76 -35.54 -54.42
C LEU A 143 -8.31 -36.02 -54.51
N ASN A 144 -7.87 -36.58 -55.69
CA ASN A 144 -6.47 -36.92 -55.85
C ASN A 144 -5.52 -35.74 -56.08
N GLN A 145 -6.04 -34.51 -56.16
CA GLN A 145 -5.28 -33.26 -56.30
C GLN A 145 -5.27 -32.45 -54.95
N ILE A 146 -5.90 -32.96 -53.89
CA ILE A 146 -5.87 -32.33 -52.56
C ILE A 146 -4.49 -32.61 -51.96
N PRO A 147 -3.72 -31.57 -51.60
CA PRO A 147 -2.45 -31.75 -50.93
C PRO A 147 -2.63 -32.48 -49.58
N LEU A 148 -1.68 -33.34 -49.28
CA LEU A 148 -1.59 -33.90 -47.93
C LEU A 148 -1.31 -32.77 -46.92
N GLU A 149 -1.93 -32.82 -45.75
CA GLU A 149 -1.64 -31.91 -44.67
C GLU A 149 -0.26 -32.24 -44.06
N PRO A 150 0.71 -31.31 -44.08
CA PRO A 150 2.04 -31.60 -43.56
C PRO A 150 2.08 -31.49 -42.04
N VAL A 151 2.91 -32.31 -41.40
CA VAL A 151 3.36 -32.02 -40.04
C VAL A 151 4.44 -30.95 -40.14
N VAL A 152 4.18 -29.80 -39.54
CA VAL A 152 5.13 -28.68 -39.51
C VAL A 152 6.14 -28.90 -38.39
N GLN A 153 7.41 -28.90 -38.74
CA GLN A 153 8.51 -29.05 -37.76
C GLN A 153 9.37 -27.78 -37.80
N PHE A 154 9.55 -27.16 -36.65
CA PHE A 154 10.39 -25.97 -36.50
C PHE A 154 11.71 -26.37 -35.84
N TYR A 155 12.82 -26.10 -36.49
CA TYR A 155 14.16 -26.31 -35.94
C TYR A 155 14.74 -24.99 -35.45
N LEU A 156 15.06 -24.91 -34.15
CA LEU A 156 15.62 -23.74 -33.52
C LEU A 156 17.05 -24.02 -33.11
N ASP A 157 17.97 -23.14 -33.51
CA ASP A 157 19.40 -23.24 -33.20
C ASP A 157 19.96 -21.89 -32.72
N ALA A 158 21.08 -21.91 -31.99
CA ALA A 158 21.82 -20.75 -31.57
C ALA A 158 23.26 -20.84 -32.06
N PRO A 159 23.59 -20.25 -33.24
CA PRO A 159 24.94 -20.31 -33.78
C PRO A 159 26.02 -19.71 -32.88
N HIS A 160 25.65 -18.75 -32.04
CA HIS A 160 26.43 -18.21 -30.94
C HIS A 160 25.53 -17.61 -29.89
N MET A 161 26.06 -17.34 -28.69
CA MET A 161 25.31 -16.74 -27.59
C MET A 161 24.79 -15.36 -27.98
N GLY A 162 23.49 -15.18 -27.96
CA GLY A 162 22.79 -13.94 -28.35
C GLY A 162 22.27 -13.91 -29.77
N ALA A 163 22.38 -14.98 -30.53
CA ALA A 163 21.75 -15.15 -31.85
C ALA A 163 20.83 -16.37 -31.87
N VAL A 164 19.75 -16.24 -32.58
CA VAL A 164 18.83 -17.36 -32.83
C VAL A 164 18.65 -17.51 -34.33
N ARG A 165 18.61 -18.76 -34.79
CA ARG A 165 18.19 -19.14 -36.10
C ARG A 165 17.05 -20.15 -36.02
N ALA A 166 16.12 -20.03 -36.93
CA ALA A 166 14.97 -20.91 -37.06
C ALA A 166 14.71 -21.24 -38.51
N HIS A 167 14.36 -22.48 -38.83
CA HIS A 167 13.85 -22.88 -40.11
C HIS A 167 12.72 -23.88 -39.96
N PRO A 168 11.69 -23.83 -40.81
CA PRO A 168 10.62 -24.81 -40.82
C PRO A 168 10.96 -25.94 -41.77
N GLU A 169 10.58 -27.15 -41.45
CA GLU A 169 10.52 -28.31 -42.33
C GLU A 169 9.09 -28.86 -42.34
N PHE A 170 8.71 -29.48 -43.43
CA PHE A 170 7.39 -30.04 -43.66
C PHE A 170 7.48 -31.52 -43.96
N LEU A 171 6.76 -32.32 -43.18
CA LEU A 171 6.74 -33.76 -43.32
C LEU A 171 5.43 -34.20 -43.96
N TYR A 172 5.50 -34.68 -45.18
CA TYR A 172 4.39 -35.21 -45.98
C TYR A 172 4.46 -36.74 -46.01
N GLY A 173 3.87 -37.40 -45.01
CA GLY A 173 4.06 -38.84 -44.83
C GLY A 173 5.50 -39.17 -44.43
N GLU A 174 6.25 -39.88 -45.34
CA GLU A 174 7.68 -40.18 -45.17
C GLU A 174 8.62 -39.16 -45.81
N ASP A 175 8.07 -38.28 -46.65
CA ASP A 175 8.84 -37.28 -47.40
C ASP A 175 9.03 -36.00 -46.57
N ARG A 176 10.31 -35.58 -46.39
CA ARG A 176 10.69 -34.34 -45.74
C ARG A 176 11.04 -33.28 -46.77
N VAL A 177 10.39 -32.12 -46.64
CA VAL A 177 10.54 -31.02 -47.58
C VAL A 177 10.88 -29.72 -46.83
N THR A 178 11.90 -29.00 -47.28
CA THR A 178 12.21 -27.65 -46.85
C THR A 178 11.47 -26.62 -47.70
N PRO A 179 11.13 -25.43 -47.19
CA PRO A 179 10.56 -24.33 -47.96
C PRO A 179 11.47 -24.03 -49.15
N PHE A 180 10.85 -23.74 -50.33
CA PHE A 180 11.56 -23.40 -51.58
C PHE A 180 12.46 -24.51 -52.16
N ALA A 181 12.34 -25.73 -51.68
CA ALA A 181 12.99 -26.85 -52.33
C ALA A 181 12.51 -26.99 -53.81
N ALA A 182 13.36 -27.58 -54.65
CA ALA A 182 13.05 -27.83 -56.08
C ALA A 182 11.68 -28.52 -56.22
N PRO A 183 10.97 -28.28 -57.34
CA PRO A 183 9.68 -28.94 -57.62
C PRO A 183 9.83 -30.45 -57.56
N THR A 184 9.08 -31.08 -56.68
CA THR A 184 8.92 -32.50 -56.52
C THR A 184 7.57 -32.91 -57.09
N ASP A 185 7.40 -34.20 -57.50
CA ASP A 185 6.08 -34.70 -57.88
C ASP A 185 5.08 -34.77 -56.74
N LEU A 186 5.47 -34.28 -55.51
CA LEU A 186 4.68 -34.28 -54.33
C LEU A 186 3.67 -33.12 -54.34
N LEU A 187 2.42 -33.43 -54.05
CA LEU A 187 1.36 -32.42 -53.84
C LEU A 187 1.52 -31.76 -52.50
N ARG A 188 2.08 -30.53 -52.48
CA ARG A 188 2.41 -29.75 -51.30
C ARG A 188 1.31 -28.77 -50.92
N ASP A 189 1.03 -28.64 -49.60
CA ASP A 189 0.16 -27.60 -49.09
C ASP A 189 0.92 -26.28 -48.94
N ALA A 190 0.99 -25.51 -49.99
CA ALA A 190 1.66 -24.21 -50.05
C ALA A 190 1.06 -23.18 -49.07
N ARG A 191 -0.15 -23.40 -48.55
CA ARG A 191 -0.79 -22.54 -47.56
C ARG A 191 -0.24 -22.80 -46.16
N ALA A 192 -0.16 -24.06 -45.73
CA ALA A 192 0.45 -24.45 -44.48
C ALA A 192 1.90 -23.97 -44.42
N GLU A 193 2.66 -24.18 -45.53
CA GLU A 193 4.04 -23.73 -45.60
C GLU A 193 4.19 -22.21 -45.49
N ARG A 194 3.33 -21.43 -46.15
CA ARG A 194 3.32 -19.96 -46.02
C ARG A 194 2.89 -19.49 -44.61
N ARG A 195 1.98 -20.19 -43.96
CA ARG A 195 1.53 -19.87 -42.62
C ARG A 195 2.67 -20.05 -41.64
N ALA A 196 3.41 -21.13 -41.68
CA ALA A 196 4.59 -21.37 -40.87
C ALA A 196 5.69 -20.33 -41.10
N GLY A 197 5.96 -20.00 -42.39
CA GLY A 197 6.93 -18.94 -42.72
C GLY A 197 6.51 -17.56 -42.22
N ARG A 198 5.25 -17.18 -42.33
CA ARG A 198 4.73 -15.92 -41.79
C ARG A 198 4.81 -15.87 -40.26
N LEU A 199 4.53 -16.97 -39.57
CA LEU A 199 4.64 -17.07 -38.15
C LEU A 199 6.07 -16.78 -37.69
N LEU A 200 7.06 -17.37 -38.35
CA LEU A 200 8.47 -17.05 -38.08
C LEU A 200 8.81 -15.59 -38.40
N GLN A 201 8.29 -15.03 -39.53
CA GLN A 201 8.51 -13.62 -39.89
C GLN A 201 7.90 -12.62 -38.90
N THR A 202 6.92 -13.02 -38.11
CA THR A 202 6.32 -12.15 -37.09
C THR A 202 7.34 -11.82 -35.98
N TYR A 203 8.23 -12.76 -35.67
CA TYR A 203 9.18 -12.65 -34.56
C TYR A 203 10.64 -12.55 -35.02
N LEU A 204 10.99 -13.04 -36.20
CA LEU A 204 12.36 -13.14 -36.69
C LEU A 204 12.50 -12.52 -38.06
N THR A 205 13.68 -12.04 -38.39
CA THR A 205 13.98 -11.50 -39.71
C THR A 205 14.47 -12.65 -40.63
N GLN A 206 13.97 -12.69 -41.88
CA GLN A 206 14.45 -13.66 -42.85
C GLN A 206 15.91 -13.39 -43.22
N GLN A 207 16.74 -14.40 -43.08
CA GLN A 207 18.16 -14.34 -43.44
C GLN A 207 18.33 -14.53 -44.96
N THR A 208 18.89 -13.54 -45.63
CA THR A 208 19.08 -13.58 -47.12
C THR A 208 20.40 -14.17 -47.54
N ASP A 209 21.37 -14.25 -46.61
CA ASP A 209 22.75 -14.65 -46.95
C ASP A 209 23.03 -16.15 -46.82
N THR A 210 22.09 -16.90 -46.20
CA THR A 210 22.26 -18.34 -45.96
C THR A 210 21.32 -19.19 -46.76
N SER A 211 20.04 -19.22 -46.42
CA SER A 211 19.00 -19.97 -47.13
C SER A 211 17.71 -19.14 -47.11
N PRO A 212 16.95 -19.13 -48.21
CA PRO A 212 15.68 -18.39 -48.22
C PRO A 212 14.64 -18.90 -47.20
N ALA A 213 14.91 -20.02 -46.56
CA ALA A 213 14.05 -20.62 -45.52
C ALA A 213 14.52 -20.35 -44.08
N GLU A 214 15.67 -19.71 -43.90
CA GLU A 214 16.18 -19.39 -42.55
C GLU A 214 15.71 -18.02 -42.06
N TYR A 215 15.38 -17.97 -40.79
CA TYR A 215 14.96 -16.78 -40.07
C TYR A 215 15.84 -16.64 -38.84
N GLY A 216 16.16 -15.41 -38.40
CA GLY A 216 17.00 -15.23 -37.23
C GLY A 216 17.01 -13.81 -36.71
N THR A 217 17.59 -13.65 -35.53
CA THR A 217 17.86 -12.36 -34.92
C THR A 217 19.13 -12.40 -34.08
N GLU A 218 19.77 -11.23 -33.96
CA GLU A 218 20.87 -10.95 -33.01
C GLU A 218 20.50 -9.80 -32.09
N ASP A 219 19.29 -9.21 -32.29
CA ASP A 219 18.76 -8.15 -31.46
C ASP A 219 18.19 -8.74 -30.17
N GLU A 220 18.60 -8.19 -29.02
CA GLU A 220 18.27 -8.72 -27.69
C GLU A 220 16.76 -8.63 -27.40
N ASP A 221 16.11 -7.51 -27.73
CA ASP A 221 14.67 -7.32 -27.48
C ASP A 221 13.81 -8.23 -28.34
N THR A 222 14.20 -8.40 -29.60
CA THR A 222 13.56 -9.35 -30.54
C THR A 222 13.77 -10.79 -30.09
N LEU A 223 14.96 -11.14 -29.61
CA LEU A 223 15.28 -12.47 -29.08
C LEU A 223 14.41 -12.80 -27.87
N VAL A 224 14.28 -11.85 -26.93
CA VAL A 224 13.42 -12.00 -25.73
C VAL A 224 11.97 -12.21 -26.14
N THR A 225 11.46 -11.39 -27.06
CA THR A 225 10.08 -11.50 -27.56
C THR A 225 9.85 -12.85 -28.25
N PHE A 226 10.84 -13.31 -29.02
CA PHE A 226 10.75 -14.63 -29.68
C PHE A 226 10.72 -15.78 -28.64
N LEU A 227 11.54 -15.72 -27.59
CA LEU A 227 11.54 -16.74 -26.53
C LEU A 227 10.22 -16.77 -25.72
N GLU A 228 9.59 -15.60 -25.47
CA GLU A 228 8.36 -15.49 -24.66
C GLU A 228 7.09 -15.77 -25.46
N GLU A 229 6.98 -15.27 -26.68
CA GLU A 229 5.77 -15.31 -27.48
C GLU A 229 5.92 -16.20 -28.73
N GLY A 230 7.09 -16.12 -29.35
CA GLY A 230 7.35 -16.83 -30.60
C GLY A 230 7.41 -18.34 -30.40
N VAL A 231 8.22 -18.83 -29.47
CA VAL A 231 8.34 -20.27 -29.19
C VAL A 231 7.00 -20.92 -28.81
N PRO A 232 6.21 -20.34 -27.88
CA PRO A 232 4.85 -20.83 -27.61
C PRO A 232 3.93 -20.84 -28.85
N ALA A 233 4.01 -19.81 -29.69
CA ALA A 233 3.23 -19.74 -30.92
C ALA A 233 3.64 -20.83 -31.94
N LEU A 234 4.93 -21.14 -32.05
CA LEU A 234 5.43 -22.23 -32.85
C LEU A 234 4.96 -23.60 -32.34
N LEU A 235 4.97 -23.81 -31.01
CA LEU A 235 4.47 -25.02 -30.36
C LEU A 235 2.96 -25.25 -30.58
N ALA A 236 2.20 -24.17 -30.72
CA ALA A 236 0.77 -24.24 -31.01
C ALA A 236 0.50 -24.64 -32.49
N GLU A 237 1.44 -24.37 -33.39
CA GLU A 237 1.29 -24.62 -34.85
C GLU A 237 1.92 -25.94 -35.29
N GLY A 238 2.95 -26.45 -34.59
CA GLY A 238 3.66 -27.65 -35.00
C GLY A 238 4.63 -28.19 -33.94
N GLU A 239 5.48 -29.11 -34.37
CA GLU A 239 6.54 -29.67 -33.51
C GLU A 239 7.75 -28.74 -33.48
N VAL A 240 8.33 -28.51 -32.30
CA VAL A 240 9.51 -27.65 -32.13
C VAL A 240 10.70 -28.47 -31.66
N TYR A 241 11.77 -28.43 -32.43
CA TYR A 241 13.04 -29.11 -32.15
C TYR A 241 14.10 -28.08 -31.79
N LEU A 242 14.67 -28.22 -30.59
CA LEU A 242 15.68 -27.30 -30.03
C LEU A 242 17.04 -27.96 -30.09
N SER A 243 18.05 -27.27 -30.64
CA SER A 243 19.44 -27.66 -30.46
C SER A 243 19.89 -27.52 -29.02
N ASP A 244 20.97 -28.20 -28.63
CA ASP A 244 21.54 -28.04 -27.30
C ASP A 244 22.04 -26.60 -27.08
N ALA A 245 22.62 -25.97 -28.10
CA ALA A 245 23.05 -24.58 -28.06
C ALA A 245 21.87 -23.60 -27.84
N PHE A 246 20.68 -23.88 -28.37
CA PHE A 246 19.48 -23.09 -28.13
C PHE A 246 18.96 -23.27 -26.71
N ARG A 247 19.00 -24.49 -26.15
CA ARG A 247 18.62 -24.76 -24.76
C ARG A 247 19.54 -24.04 -23.79
N ASP A 248 20.82 -23.97 -24.12
CA ASP A 248 21.85 -23.30 -23.30
C ASP A 248 21.76 -21.77 -23.37
N LEU A 249 20.95 -21.17 -24.27
CA LEU A 249 20.72 -19.74 -24.31
C LEU A 249 20.04 -19.23 -23.03
N GLN A 250 19.19 -20.03 -22.43
CA GLN A 250 18.52 -19.68 -21.18
C GLN A 250 19.27 -20.26 -20.00
N ALA A 251 19.76 -19.38 -19.14
CA ALA A 251 20.30 -19.79 -17.86
C ALA A 251 19.18 -20.22 -16.91
N ALA A 252 19.39 -21.33 -16.22
CA ALA A 252 18.49 -21.71 -15.13
C ALA A 252 18.55 -20.66 -14.02
N PRO A 253 17.43 -20.34 -13.33
CA PRO A 253 17.45 -19.43 -12.20
C PRO A 253 18.43 -19.94 -11.14
N PRO A 254 19.24 -19.04 -10.54
CA PRO A 254 20.23 -19.42 -9.55
C PRO A 254 19.54 -20.07 -8.35
N LYS A 255 20.06 -21.20 -7.89
CA LYS A 255 19.63 -21.81 -6.63
C LYS A 255 20.35 -21.09 -5.50
N ILE A 256 19.64 -20.15 -4.86
CA ILE A 256 20.23 -19.33 -3.83
C ILE A 256 20.05 -20.02 -2.48
N SER A 257 21.16 -20.12 -1.76
CA SER A 257 21.19 -20.58 -0.38
C SER A 257 21.77 -19.48 0.51
N VAL A 258 21.04 -19.09 1.54
CA VAL A 258 21.47 -18.10 2.52
C VAL A 258 21.67 -18.80 3.85
N GLY A 259 22.93 -18.87 4.29
CA GLY A 259 23.31 -19.35 5.62
C GLY A 259 23.41 -18.18 6.60
N VAL A 260 22.83 -18.32 7.80
CA VAL A 260 22.99 -17.33 8.87
C VAL A 260 23.40 -18.04 10.16
N SER A 261 24.50 -17.57 10.73
CA SER A 261 25.02 -18.04 12.02
C SER A 261 25.29 -16.89 12.97
N VAL A 262 25.18 -17.15 14.28
CA VAL A 262 25.43 -16.14 15.32
C VAL A 262 26.82 -16.34 15.91
N GLN A 263 27.67 -15.31 15.77
CA GLN A 263 29.03 -15.29 16.33
C GLN A 263 29.16 -14.14 17.34
N GLY A 264 28.97 -14.43 18.62
CA GLY A 264 28.98 -13.40 19.68
C GLY A 264 27.84 -12.39 19.49
N SER A 265 28.15 -11.11 19.20
CA SER A 265 27.17 -10.04 19.00
C SER A 265 26.90 -9.72 17.53
N VAL A 266 27.39 -10.53 16.60
CA VAL A 266 27.21 -10.34 15.15
C VAL A 266 26.55 -11.57 14.51
N LEU A 267 25.86 -11.32 13.42
CA LEU A 267 25.38 -12.34 12.50
C LEU A 267 26.41 -12.50 11.40
N ASP A 268 26.83 -13.71 11.14
CA ASP A 268 27.63 -14.07 9.97
C ASP A 268 26.68 -14.64 8.91
N LEU A 269 26.64 -13.94 7.78
CA LEU A 269 25.78 -14.26 6.65
C LEU A 269 26.60 -14.79 5.51
N GLU A 270 26.30 -15.98 5.03
CA GLU A 270 26.90 -16.63 3.88
C GLU A 270 25.85 -16.73 2.76
N VAL A 271 26.18 -16.23 1.58
CA VAL A 271 25.32 -16.32 0.40
C VAL A 271 25.98 -17.22 -0.62
N ASP A 272 25.39 -18.39 -0.82
CA ASP A 272 25.78 -19.35 -1.85
C ASP A 272 24.79 -19.27 -3.02
N THR A 273 25.30 -18.97 -4.19
CA THR A 273 24.55 -18.83 -5.45
C THR A 273 24.75 -20.04 -6.37
N GLY A 274 25.39 -21.11 -5.87
CA GLY A 274 25.75 -22.29 -6.66
C GLY A 274 26.68 -21.96 -7.81
N GLU A 275 26.37 -22.36 -9.01
CA GLU A 275 27.18 -22.10 -10.22
C GLU A 275 27.11 -20.65 -10.71
N PHE A 276 26.23 -19.81 -10.13
CA PHE A 276 26.07 -18.42 -10.56
C PHE A 276 27.18 -17.53 -9.96
N PRO A 277 27.94 -16.80 -10.79
CA PRO A 277 29.05 -15.99 -10.28
C PRO A 277 28.54 -14.84 -9.37
N VAL A 278 28.98 -14.80 -8.11
CA VAL A 278 28.64 -13.73 -7.16
C VAL A 278 29.01 -12.34 -7.70
N SER A 279 30.05 -12.25 -8.56
CA SER A 279 30.46 -11.02 -9.23
C SER A 279 29.40 -10.45 -10.19
N GLU A 280 28.47 -11.26 -10.68
CA GLU A 280 27.39 -10.84 -11.56
C GLU A 280 26.11 -10.44 -10.82
N LEU A 281 26.02 -10.81 -9.54
CA LEU A 281 24.84 -10.54 -8.72
C LEU A 281 24.48 -9.05 -8.66
N LYS A 282 25.50 -8.18 -8.63
CA LYS A 282 25.32 -6.72 -8.62
C LYS A 282 24.73 -6.18 -9.93
N ALA A 283 25.13 -6.76 -11.07
CA ALA A 283 24.59 -6.39 -12.39
C ALA A 283 23.17 -6.92 -12.54
N LEU A 284 22.91 -8.11 -12.03
CA LEU A 284 21.57 -8.72 -11.97
C LEU A 284 20.58 -7.85 -11.17
N LEU A 285 20.95 -7.44 -9.95
CA LEU A 285 20.15 -6.55 -9.11
C LEU A 285 19.84 -5.21 -9.80
N LYS A 286 20.83 -4.65 -10.52
CA LYS A 286 20.60 -3.44 -11.31
C LYS A 286 19.55 -3.65 -12.41
N SER A 287 19.56 -4.81 -13.06
CA SER A 287 18.56 -5.16 -14.07
C SER A 287 17.18 -5.36 -13.47
N LEU A 288 17.06 -5.97 -12.26
CA LEU A 288 15.82 -6.08 -11.49
C LEU A 288 15.25 -4.71 -11.14
N HIS A 289 16.06 -3.79 -10.61
CA HIS A 289 15.62 -2.42 -10.33
C HIS A 289 15.14 -1.65 -11.56
N GLN A 290 15.72 -1.95 -12.75
CA GLN A 290 15.30 -1.38 -14.01
C GLN A 290 14.04 -2.05 -14.58
N LYS A 291 13.44 -3.02 -13.87
CA LYS A 291 12.27 -3.82 -14.31
C LYS A 291 12.47 -4.46 -15.67
N LYS A 292 13.69 -4.89 -15.98
CA LYS A 292 13.98 -5.67 -17.19
C LYS A 292 13.35 -7.06 -17.03
N ARG A 293 12.96 -7.67 -18.13
CA ARG A 293 12.44 -9.04 -18.16
C ARG A 293 13.53 -10.09 -18.14
N TYR A 294 14.71 -9.76 -18.69
CA TYR A 294 15.88 -10.63 -18.77
C TYR A 294 17.15 -9.90 -18.39
N HIS A 295 18.09 -10.66 -17.86
CA HIS A 295 19.45 -10.21 -17.60
C HIS A 295 20.42 -11.06 -18.40
N ARG A 296 21.31 -10.40 -19.17
CA ARG A 296 22.35 -11.10 -19.95
C ARG A 296 23.58 -11.31 -19.07
N LEU A 297 23.98 -12.56 -18.91
CA LEU A 297 25.18 -12.95 -18.19
C LEU A 297 26.42 -12.63 -19.01
N ARG A 298 27.59 -12.61 -18.38
CA ARG A 298 28.87 -12.37 -19.10
C ARG A 298 29.23 -13.45 -20.11
N ASP A 299 28.76 -14.68 -19.90
CA ASP A 299 28.90 -15.78 -20.84
C ASP A 299 27.92 -15.70 -22.01
N GLY A 300 27.02 -14.70 -22.00
CA GLY A 300 26.06 -14.44 -23.08
C GLY A 300 24.70 -15.09 -22.85
N ARG A 301 24.51 -15.97 -21.87
CA ARG A 301 23.23 -16.59 -21.53
C ARG A 301 22.25 -15.57 -21.01
N LEU A 302 20.96 -15.78 -21.27
CA LEU A 302 19.87 -14.94 -20.80
C LEU A 302 19.23 -15.56 -19.56
N LEU A 303 19.21 -14.83 -18.46
CA LEU A 303 18.53 -15.19 -17.23
C LEU A 303 17.17 -14.47 -17.21
N ARG A 304 16.09 -15.23 -17.14
CA ARG A 304 14.75 -14.66 -16.95
C ARG A 304 14.62 -14.09 -15.53
N LEU A 305 14.16 -12.84 -15.44
CA LEU A 305 13.93 -12.14 -14.19
C LEU A 305 12.45 -12.33 -13.83
N ASP A 306 12.17 -13.28 -12.95
CA ASP A 306 10.85 -13.56 -12.41
C ASP A 306 10.77 -13.21 -10.91
N ASP A 307 9.59 -13.35 -10.34
CA ASP A 307 9.30 -13.01 -8.94
C ASP A 307 10.18 -13.78 -7.95
N SER A 308 10.78 -14.93 -8.37
CA SER A 308 11.68 -15.71 -7.50
C SER A 308 12.99 -14.98 -7.18
N LEU A 309 13.35 -13.98 -7.98
CA LEU A 309 14.55 -13.16 -7.81
C LEU A 309 14.30 -11.87 -7.02
N GLU A 310 13.03 -11.50 -6.73
CA GLU A 310 12.71 -10.34 -5.87
C GLU A 310 13.31 -10.50 -4.47
N VAL A 311 13.45 -11.73 -4.00
CA VAL A 311 14.11 -12.04 -2.72
C VAL A 311 15.53 -11.56 -2.67
N LEU A 312 16.26 -11.61 -3.80
CA LEU A 312 17.62 -11.06 -3.89
C LEU A 312 17.65 -9.56 -3.69
N ASP A 313 16.63 -8.88 -4.17
CA ASP A 313 16.48 -7.44 -4.01
C ASP A 313 16.21 -7.07 -2.55
N GLU A 314 15.29 -7.79 -1.88
CA GLU A 314 15.04 -7.64 -0.45
C GLU A 314 16.28 -7.95 0.41
N LEU A 315 17.01 -9.00 0.06
CA LEU A 315 18.25 -9.36 0.73
C LEU A 315 19.32 -8.30 0.53
N ASN A 316 19.52 -7.84 -0.71
CA ASN A 316 20.49 -6.78 -1.02
C ASN A 316 20.15 -5.48 -0.27
N GLU A 317 18.88 -5.08 -0.26
CA GLU A 317 18.42 -3.90 0.47
C GLU A 317 18.67 -4.03 1.98
N THR A 318 18.40 -5.20 2.56
CA THR A 318 18.67 -5.48 3.96
C THR A 318 20.16 -5.41 4.27
N LEU A 319 21.01 -5.91 3.37
CA LEU A 319 22.48 -5.84 3.48
C LEU A 319 22.98 -4.40 3.34
N GLU A 320 22.50 -3.65 2.35
CA GLU A 320 22.87 -2.24 2.16
C GLU A 320 22.46 -1.36 3.35
N LEU A 321 21.27 -1.60 3.91
CA LEU A 321 20.79 -0.91 5.12
C LEU A 321 21.70 -1.20 6.34
N SER A 322 22.40 -2.31 6.32
CA SER A 322 23.32 -2.74 7.39
C SER A 322 24.76 -2.32 7.16
N GLY A 323 25.05 -1.65 6.02
CA GLY A 323 26.40 -1.28 5.61
C GLY A 323 27.23 -2.43 5.00
N ALA A 324 26.62 -3.61 4.84
CA ALA A 324 27.21 -4.75 4.14
C ALA A 324 26.86 -4.67 2.64
N LYS A 325 27.71 -5.24 1.79
CA LYS A 325 27.48 -5.27 0.33
C LYS A 325 27.27 -6.70 -0.12
N LEU A 326 26.21 -6.93 -0.85
CA LEU A 326 26.04 -8.17 -1.59
C LEU A 326 27.18 -8.23 -2.64
N GLY A 327 27.90 -9.33 -2.66
CA GLY A 327 29.07 -9.51 -3.54
C GLY A 327 30.33 -9.90 -2.79
N GLN A 328 30.20 -10.14 -1.49
CA GLN A 328 31.18 -10.88 -0.69
C GLN A 328 30.49 -12.19 -0.27
N ASP A 329 31.18 -13.28 -0.36
CA ASP A 329 30.68 -14.62 0.04
C ASP A 329 30.25 -14.64 1.51
N HIS A 330 30.77 -13.73 2.32
CA HIS A 330 30.47 -13.54 3.74
C HIS A 330 30.20 -12.07 4.06
N ALA A 331 29.14 -11.80 4.83
CA ALA A 331 28.83 -10.47 5.36
C ALA A 331 28.53 -10.56 6.86
N GLN A 332 29.12 -9.67 7.64
CA GLN A 332 28.82 -9.55 9.07
C GLN A 332 27.80 -8.45 9.32
N LEU A 333 26.73 -8.79 10.03
CA LEU A 333 25.63 -7.91 10.38
C LEU A 333 25.49 -7.80 11.89
N PRO A 334 25.05 -6.65 12.41
CA PRO A 334 24.68 -6.52 13.81
C PRO A 334 23.52 -7.46 14.18
N LEU A 335 23.55 -7.99 15.40
CA LEU A 335 22.56 -8.98 15.90
C LEU A 335 21.13 -8.47 15.82
N TYR A 336 20.88 -7.17 15.94
CA TYR A 336 19.54 -6.58 15.83
C TYR A 336 18.90 -6.72 14.43
N ARG A 337 19.65 -7.20 13.44
CA ARG A 337 19.11 -7.53 12.10
C ARG A 337 18.45 -8.90 12.04
N ALA A 338 18.63 -9.74 13.06
CA ALA A 338 18.09 -11.10 13.04
C ALA A 338 16.57 -11.18 12.81
N PRO A 339 15.71 -10.37 13.48
CA PRO A 339 14.28 -10.45 13.26
C PRO A 339 13.86 -10.05 11.84
N SER A 340 14.47 -9.01 11.27
CA SER A 340 14.17 -8.54 9.91
C SER A 340 14.66 -9.52 8.84
N LEU A 341 15.83 -10.14 9.04
CA LEU A 341 16.34 -11.19 8.17
C LEU A 341 15.46 -12.44 8.20
N ASP A 342 15.08 -12.88 9.39
CA ASP A 342 14.21 -14.05 9.51
C ASP A 342 12.87 -13.83 8.81
N TRP A 343 12.32 -12.65 8.93
CA TRP A 343 11.08 -12.33 8.24
C TRP A 343 11.24 -12.21 6.72
N ALA A 344 12.27 -11.49 6.23
CA ALA A 344 12.53 -11.33 4.81
C ALA A 344 12.78 -12.66 4.09
N LEU A 345 13.43 -13.62 4.77
CA LEU A 345 13.84 -14.90 4.18
C LEU A 345 12.90 -16.07 4.51
N SER A 346 12.02 -15.94 5.52
CA SER A 346 11.09 -16.99 5.91
C SER A 346 9.88 -17.03 5.00
N GLY A 347 9.65 -18.17 4.34
CA GLY A 347 8.48 -18.39 3.47
C GLY A 347 8.68 -18.00 2.01
N GLN A 348 9.87 -17.58 1.62
CA GLN A 348 10.19 -17.28 0.22
C GLN A 348 10.41 -18.55 -0.60
N THR A 349 9.74 -18.66 -1.74
CA THR A 349 9.93 -19.74 -2.70
C THR A 349 11.19 -19.46 -3.55
N GLY A 350 12.11 -20.43 -3.64
CA GLY A 350 13.33 -20.34 -4.47
C GLY A 350 14.62 -20.05 -3.70
N VAL A 351 14.56 -19.68 -2.42
CA VAL A 351 15.74 -19.49 -1.56
C VAL A 351 15.76 -20.54 -0.46
N ARG A 352 16.87 -21.24 -0.32
CA ARG A 352 17.11 -22.13 0.80
C ARG A 352 17.70 -21.33 1.96
N PHE A 353 16.93 -21.14 3.03
CA PHE A 353 17.37 -20.42 4.21
C PHE A 353 17.88 -21.38 5.30
N ASN A 354 19.19 -21.39 5.51
CA ASN A 354 19.87 -22.20 6.52
C ASN A 354 20.13 -21.36 7.77
N ARG A 355 19.58 -21.79 8.90
CA ARG A 355 19.66 -21.09 10.20
C ARG A 355 20.37 -21.96 11.22
N ASP A 356 21.34 -21.42 11.95
CA ASP A 356 21.90 -22.11 13.11
C ASP A 356 20.93 -22.09 14.30
N ASP A 357 21.24 -22.87 15.34
CA ASP A 357 20.33 -22.97 16.50
C ASP A 357 20.29 -21.69 17.34
N ALA A 358 21.36 -20.90 17.32
CA ALA A 358 21.40 -19.62 18.01
C ALA A 358 20.48 -18.59 17.33
N PHE A 359 20.52 -18.50 15.99
CA PHE A 359 19.64 -17.65 15.22
C PHE A 359 18.17 -18.08 15.36
N ARG A 360 17.90 -19.41 15.32
CA ARG A 360 16.53 -19.93 15.55
C ARG A 360 16.00 -19.57 16.93
N ARG A 361 16.84 -19.58 17.97
CA ARG A 361 16.43 -19.14 19.32
C ARG A 361 16.07 -17.67 19.35
N ILE A 362 16.89 -16.82 18.73
CA ILE A 362 16.63 -15.38 18.63
C ILE A 362 15.30 -15.14 17.93
N SER A 363 15.11 -15.70 16.74
CA SER A 363 13.88 -15.56 15.96
C SER A 363 12.65 -16.00 16.75
N ARG A 364 12.70 -17.18 17.39
CA ARG A 364 11.60 -17.68 18.23
C ARG A 364 11.31 -16.75 19.40
N SER A 365 12.33 -16.18 20.04
CA SER A 365 12.16 -15.26 21.17
C SER A 365 11.37 -14.00 20.77
N PHE A 366 11.50 -13.53 19.52
CA PHE A 366 10.72 -12.40 19.01
C PHE A 366 9.30 -12.79 18.60
N HIS A 367 9.10 -13.99 18.04
CA HIS A 367 7.77 -14.46 17.64
C HIS A 367 6.94 -14.98 18.82
N ALA A 368 7.55 -15.55 19.83
CA ALA A 368 6.89 -16.19 20.94
C ALA A 368 7.26 -15.56 22.31
N VAL A 369 7.20 -14.23 22.40
CA VAL A 369 7.48 -13.49 23.65
C VAL A 369 6.64 -13.98 24.82
N LYS A 370 5.42 -14.48 24.57
CA LYS A 370 4.52 -15.03 25.59
C LYS A 370 5.06 -16.29 26.26
N ASP A 371 5.89 -17.04 25.52
CA ASP A 371 6.49 -18.32 25.98
C ASP A 371 7.90 -18.11 26.56
N SER A 372 8.31 -16.85 26.74
CA SER A 372 9.60 -16.49 27.33
C SER A 372 9.69 -16.98 28.79
N GLU A 373 10.85 -17.54 29.14
CA GLU A 373 11.16 -18.02 30.49
C GLU A 373 11.29 -16.91 31.56
N TYR A 374 11.26 -15.64 31.14
CA TYR A 374 11.38 -14.52 32.07
C TYR A 374 10.14 -14.37 32.95
N ALA A 375 10.26 -14.74 34.22
CA ALA A 375 9.23 -14.51 35.22
C ALA A 375 9.37 -13.09 35.80
N PRO A 376 8.25 -12.35 35.99
CA PRO A 376 8.30 -11.06 36.69
C PRO A 376 8.68 -11.24 38.17
N PRO A 377 9.21 -10.16 38.81
CA PRO A 377 9.54 -10.15 40.22
C PRO A 377 8.37 -10.64 41.10
N VAL A 378 8.69 -11.45 42.11
CA VAL A 378 7.68 -12.11 42.96
C VAL A 378 6.71 -11.09 43.59
N SER A 379 7.21 -9.92 44.02
CA SER A 379 6.42 -8.81 44.60
C SER A 379 5.35 -8.28 43.63
N LEU A 380 5.58 -8.40 42.32
CA LEU A 380 4.70 -7.85 41.26
C LEU A 380 3.86 -8.90 40.52
N GLN A 381 4.09 -10.19 40.75
CA GLN A 381 3.37 -11.26 40.03
C GLN A 381 1.84 -11.17 40.17
N LYS A 382 1.35 -10.76 41.36
CA LYS A 382 -0.10 -10.61 41.61
C LYS A 382 -0.64 -9.26 41.10
N THR A 383 0.21 -8.26 40.99
CA THR A 383 -0.17 -6.90 40.58
C THR A 383 -0.26 -6.76 39.07
N LEU A 384 0.67 -7.41 38.34
CA LEU A 384 0.72 -7.31 36.89
C LEU A 384 -0.40 -8.10 36.22
N ARG A 385 -1.14 -7.45 35.32
CA ARG A 385 -2.10 -8.08 34.41
C ARG A 385 -1.39 -8.96 33.39
N LYS A 386 -2.12 -9.87 32.74
CA LYS A 386 -1.54 -10.81 31.75
C LYS A 386 -0.74 -10.07 30.67
N TYR A 387 -1.34 -9.09 30.02
CA TYR A 387 -0.67 -8.31 28.99
C TYR A 387 0.54 -7.51 29.51
N GLN A 388 0.51 -7.03 30.76
CA GLN A 388 1.65 -6.33 31.37
C GLN A 388 2.83 -7.29 31.60
N ARG A 389 2.55 -8.55 31.97
CA ARG A 389 3.59 -9.60 32.04
C ARG A 389 4.20 -9.86 30.67
N ASP A 390 3.39 -9.88 29.62
CA ASP A 390 3.89 -10.04 28.25
C ASP A 390 4.76 -8.84 27.83
N GLY A 391 4.40 -7.60 28.21
CA GLY A 391 5.22 -6.43 27.99
C GLY A 391 6.55 -6.45 28.77
N TYR A 392 6.50 -6.89 30.03
CA TYR A 392 7.70 -7.15 30.82
C TYR A 392 8.62 -8.17 30.14
N ARG A 393 8.09 -9.30 29.67
CA ARG A 393 8.86 -10.33 28.97
C ARG A 393 9.49 -9.78 27.69
N TRP A 394 8.75 -8.95 26.95
CA TRP A 394 9.25 -8.32 25.74
C TRP A 394 10.42 -7.38 26.03
N LEU A 395 10.33 -6.51 27.06
CA LEU A 395 11.43 -5.65 27.50
C LEU A 395 12.66 -6.49 27.88
N ARG A 396 12.47 -7.58 28.62
CA ARG A 396 13.54 -8.52 29.02
C ARG A 396 14.19 -9.22 27.83
N THR A 397 13.38 -9.60 26.84
CA THR A 397 13.87 -10.23 25.61
C THR A 397 14.74 -9.27 24.81
N LEU A 398 14.29 -8.03 24.60
CA LEU A 398 15.09 -7.01 23.90
C LEU A 398 16.40 -6.73 24.65
N ASP A 399 16.34 -6.51 25.95
CA ASP A 399 17.52 -6.26 26.79
C ASP A 399 18.53 -7.41 26.71
N GLY A 400 18.05 -8.66 26.77
CA GLY A 400 18.90 -9.87 26.65
C GLY A 400 19.71 -9.93 25.36
N TYR A 401 19.24 -9.28 24.31
CA TYR A 401 19.95 -9.17 23.03
C TYR A 401 20.60 -7.77 22.82
N GLY A 402 20.57 -6.90 23.83
CA GLY A 402 21.12 -5.54 23.73
C GLY A 402 20.38 -4.64 22.73
N MET A 403 19.09 -4.91 22.49
CA MET A 403 18.24 -4.21 21.53
C MET A 403 17.31 -3.23 22.25
N GLY A 404 17.04 -2.10 21.62
CA GLY A 404 16.04 -1.14 22.05
C GLY A 404 14.66 -1.39 21.45
N GLY A 405 13.62 -0.76 22.00
CA GLY A 405 12.27 -0.87 21.47
C GLY A 405 11.31 0.19 21.97
N ILE A 406 10.14 0.24 21.31
CA ILE A 406 9.05 1.18 21.61
C ILE A 406 7.90 0.42 22.29
N LEU A 407 7.62 0.72 23.54
CA LEU A 407 6.39 0.26 24.20
C LEU A 407 5.29 1.28 23.91
N ALA A 408 4.49 0.95 22.90
CA ALA A 408 3.47 1.80 22.30
C ALA A 408 2.05 1.49 22.77
N ASP A 409 1.90 0.89 23.94
CA ASP A 409 0.59 0.60 24.55
C ASP A 409 -0.26 1.87 24.68
N ASP A 410 -1.57 1.72 24.51
CA ASP A 410 -2.51 2.82 24.75
C ASP A 410 -2.29 3.46 26.12
N MET A 411 -2.64 4.73 26.25
CA MET A 411 -2.54 5.44 27.50
C MET A 411 -3.39 4.76 28.59
N GLY A 412 -2.88 4.71 29.83
CA GLY A 412 -3.58 4.09 30.94
C GLY A 412 -3.44 2.57 31.04
N LEU A 413 -2.73 1.89 30.12
CA LEU A 413 -2.43 0.46 30.19
C LEU A 413 -1.27 0.11 31.15
N GLY A 414 -0.70 1.09 31.85
CA GLY A 414 0.34 0.87 32.87
C GLY A 414 1.71 0.59 32.27
N LYS A 415 2.16 1.40 31.30
CA LYS A 415 3.53 1.35 30.78
C LYS A 415 4.57 1.51 31.91
N THR A 416 4.34 2.44 32.84
CA THR A 416 5.24 2.70 34.00
C THR A 416 5.47 1.44 34.84
N VAL A 417 4.41 0.72 35.25
CA VAL A 417 4.57 -0.49 36.05
C VAL A 417 5.29 -1.62 35.32
N GLN A 418 5.12 -1.73 34.00
CA GLN A 418 5.86 -2.70 33.17
C GLN A 418 7.36 -2.40 33.19
N VAL A 419 7.73 -1.11 33.00
CA VAL A 419 9.12 -0.65 33.06
C VAL A 419 9.71 -0.82 34.45
N LEU A 420 9.00 -0.39 35.50
CA LEU A 420 9.46 -0.57 36.87
C LEU A 420 9.68 -2.04 37.24
N SER A 421 8.79 -2.93 36.78
CA SER A 421 8.95 -4.38 36.95
C SER A 421 10.22 -4.89 36.27
N TYR A 422 10.52 -4.38 35.05
CA TYR A 422 11.73 -4.70 34.34
C TYR A 422 12.98 -4.21 35.11
N LEU A 423 13.00 -2.98 35.57
CA LEU A 423 14.15 -2.40 36.32
C LEU A 423 14.38 -3.15 37.65
N LEU A 424 13.30 -3.50 38.37
CA LEU A 424 13.40 -4.30 39.58
C LEU A 424 14.00 -5.67 39.35
N ALA A 425 13.57 -6.34 38.24
CA ALA A 425 14.16 -7.61 37.86
C ALA A 425 15.65 -7.49 37.52
N MET A 426 16.08 -6.40 36.90
CA MET A 426 17.49 -6.19 36.60
C MET A 426 18.32 -6.00 37.86
N LYS A 427 17.84 -5.22 38.81
CA LYS A 427 18.47 -5.09 40.15
C LYS A 427 18.58 -6.45 40.81
N GLN A 428 17.51 -7.26 40.86
CA GLN A 428 17.51 -8.61 41.44
C GLN A 428 18.50 -9.56 40.74
N ASN A 429 18.81 -9.33 39.47
CA ASN A 429 19.83 -10.05 38.71
C ASN A 429 21.25 -9.50 38.88
N GLY A 430 21.46 -8.59 39.84
CA GLY A 430 22.79 -8.06 40.17
C GLY A 430 23.25 -6.89 39.33
N GLN A 431 22.33 -6.20 38.62
CA GLN A 431 22.68 -4.97 37.92
C GLN A 431 22.96 -3.84 38.90
N THR A 432 24.11 -3.16 38.78
CA THR A 432 24.59 -2.10 39.69
C THR A 432 24.58 -0.70 39.08
N LEU A 433 24.55 -0.59 37.73
CA LEU A 433 24.48 0.73 37.09
C LEU A 433 23.06 1.33 37.23
N PRO A 434 22.94 2.65 37.47
CA PRO A 434 21.64 3.29 37.51
C PRO A 434 20.93 3.26 36.15
N SER A 435 19.62 3.32 36.14
CA SER A 435 18.80 3.53 34.95
C SER A 435 18.27 4.95 34.91
N LEU A 436 18.26 5.57 33.75
CA LEU A 436 17.78 6.95 33.54
C LEU A 436 16.39 6.94 32.89
N ILE A 437 15.45 7.65 33.54
CA ILE A 437 14.15 7.97 32.95
C ILE A 437 14.12 9.44 32.55
N VAL A 438 13.84 9.73 31.31
CA VAL A 438 13.63 11.08 30.80
C VAL A 438 12.16 11.23 30.39
N CYS A 439 11.48 12.14 31.05
CA CYS A 439 10.03 12.34 30.85
C CYS A 439 9.67 13.82 30.77
N PRO A 440 8.44 14.17 30.36
CA PRO A 440 7.93 15.55 30.56
C PRO A 440 8.04 16.00 32.02
N ALA A 441 8.33 17.28 32.25
CA ALA A 441 8.54 17.83 33.59
C ALA A 441 7.35 17.60 34.56
N SER A 442 6.13 17.47 34.02
CA SER A 442 4.91 17.16 34.76
C SER A 442 4.81 15.71 35.25
N LEU A 443 5.59 14.78 34.64
CA LEU A 443 5.56 13.36 34.98
C LEU A 443 6.66 12.93 35.95
N VAL A 444 7.63 13.78 36.19
CA VAL A 444 8.80 13.44 37.04
C VAL A 444 8.38 12.96 38.45
N LEU A 445 7.48 13.68 39.11
CA LEU A 445 6.98 13.29 40.43
C LEU A 445 6.11 12.04 40.39
N ASN A 446 5.30 11.91 39.36
CA ASN A 446 4.48 10.71 39.15
C ASN A 446 5.32 9.43 39.00
N TRP A 447 6.48 9.50 38.32
CA TRP A 447 7.41 8.38 38.22
C TRP A 447 7.96 7.99 39.60
N ALA A 448 8.31 8.97 40.43
CA ALA A 448 8.78 8.73 41.79
C ALA A 448 7.70 8.11 42.69
N GLU A 449 6.47 8.64 42.65
CA GLU A 449 5.31 8.09 43.36
C GLU A 449 4.98 6.65 42.93
N GLU A 450 4.96 6.37 41.64
CA GLU A 450 4.72 5.02 41.14
C GLU A 450 5.86 4.07 41.49
N CYS A 451 7.12 4.55 41.47
CA CYS A 451 8.28 3.77 41.91
C CYS A 451 8.10 3.38 43.41
N GLN A 452 7.78 4.33 44.29
CA GLN A 452 7.57 4.07 45.68
C GLN A 452 6.38 3.11 45.94
N LYS A 453 5.33 3.23 45.14
CA LYS A 453 4.13 2.40 45.26
C LYS A 453 4.32 0.97 44.81
N PHE A 454 4.95 0.75 43.65
CA PHE A 454 5.03 -0.55 43.03
C PHE A 454 6.37 -1.28 43.26
N THR A 455 7.44 -0.52 43.42
CA THR A 455 8.81 -1.07 43.53
C THR A 455 9.58 -0.32 44.64
N PRO A 456 9.12 -0.36 45.91
CA PRO A 456 9.79 0.36 47.00
C PRO A 456 11.23 -0.12 47.25
N GLU A 457 11.61 -1.26 46.68
CA GLU A 457 12.98 -1.78 46.72
C GLU A 457 13.96 -1.01 45.80
N LEU A 458 13.45 -0.21 44.83
CA LEU A 458 14.29 0.64 44.00
C LEU A 458 14.53 1.99 44.65
N SER A 459 15.80 2.36 44.79
CA SER A 459 16.19 3.72 45.18
C SER A 459 16.01 4.68 44.00
N CYS A 460 15.17 5.68 44.14
CA CYS A 460 14.81 6.63 43.09
C CYS A 460 15.31 8.05 43.47
N VAL A 461 16.13 8.63 42.59
CA VAL A 461 16.60 10.03 42.69
C VAL A 461 15.84 10.88 41.69
N VAL A 462 15.17 11.92 42.13
CA VAL A 462 14.48 12.92 41.30
C VAL A 462 15.41 14.08 41.07
N VAL A 463 15.67 14.42 39.82
CA VAL A 463 16.52 15.56 39.46
C VAL A 463 15.64 16.82 39.37
N ASP A 464 15.74 17.68 40.37
CA ASP A 464 14.99 18.93 40.46
C ASP A 464 15.83 20.06 41.13
N GLY A 465 15.21 21.19 41.39
CA GLY A 465 15.86 22.32 42.01
C GLY A 465 16.70 23.20 41.08
N ASP A 466 17.61 23.99 41.68
CA ASP A 466 18.53 24.87 40.96
C ASP A 466 19.76 24.09 40.42
N ALA A 467 20.63 24.75 39.64
CA ALA A 467 21.76 24.10 39.00
C ALA A 467 22.80 23.55 40.00
N ALA A 468 23.00 24.22 41.16
CA ALA A 468 23.93 23.77 42.18
C ALA A 468 23.41 22.50 42.85
N HIS A 469 22.14 22.49 43.26
CA HIS A 469 21.47 21.32 43.84
C HIS A 469 21.47 20.13 42.91
N ARG A 470 21.23 20.33 41.58
CA ARG A 470 21.27 19.25 40.62
C ARG A 470 22.68 18.67 40.40
N ALA A 471 23.73 19.51 40.48
CA ALA A 471 25.10 19.04 40.45
C ALA A 471 25.45 18.17 41.67
N GLU A 472 25.00 18.57 42.86
CA GLU A 472 25.13 17.80 44.10
C GLU A 472 24.37 16.43 43.98
N LEU A 473 23.14 16.45 43.46
CA LEU A 473 22.38 15.22 43.24
C LEU A 473 23.08 14.24 42.27
N ALA A 474 23.84 14.77 41.31
CA ALA A 474 24.56 13.94 40.33
C ALA A 474 25.63 13.07 41.00
N GLU A 475 26.22 13.49 42.10
CA GLU A 475 27.18 12.70 42.89
C GLU A 475 26.53 11.42 43.46
N SER A 476 25.23 11.45 43.72
CA SER A 476 24.48 10.32 44.28
C SER A 476 23.99 9.30 43.24
N TRP A 477 24.01 9.65 41.91
CA TRP A 477 23.46 8.79 40.87
C TRP A 477 24.10 7.39 40.79
N PRO A 478 25.42 7.22 40.95
CA PRO A 478 26.04 5.89 40.90
C PRO A 478 25.55 4.92 41.99
N ALA A 479 25.01 5.47 43.10
CA ALA A 479 24.45 4.66 44.20
C ALA A 479 22.93 4.45 44.09
N ALA A 480 22.27 5.12 43.15
CA ALA A 480 20.85 4.98 42.88
C ALA A 480 20.54 3.85 41.88
N ASP A 481 19.36 3.26 41.98
CA ASP A 481 18.87 2.32 40.95
C ASP A 481 18.18 3.06 39.79
N LEU A 482 17.54 4.20 40.12
CA LEU A 482 16.73 4.95 39.17
C LEU A 482 16.98 6.45 39.32
N VAL A 483 17.28 7.11 38.22
CA VAL A 483 17.39 8.57 38.11
C VAL A 483 16.28 9.07 37.18
N VAL A 484 15.45 10.00 37.68
CA VAL A 484 14.32 10.56 36.93
C VAL A 484 14.54 12.03 36.67
N THR A 485 14.54 12.41 35.39
CA THR A 485 14.75 13.81 34.96
C THR A 485 13.77 14.24 33.89
N SER A 486 13.73 15.54 33.59
CA SER A 486 12.94 16.03 32.45
C SER A 486 13.81 16.31 31.23
N TYR A 487 13.18 16.26 30.02
CA TYR A 487 13.85 16.59 28.77
C TYR A 487 14.53 17.98 28.78
N ASP A 488 13.92 18.95 29.47
CA ASP A 488 14.45 20.30 29.53
C ASP A 488 15.63 20.41 30.49
N LEU A 489 15.62 19.69 31.64
CA LEU A 489 16.74 19.64 32.55
C LEU A 489 17.91 18.85 31.95
N LEU A 490 17.65 17.69 31.34
CA LEU A 490 18.70 16.92 30.65
C LEU A 490 19.40 17.75 29.58
N ARG A 491 18.65 18.51 28.77
CA ARG A 491 19.21 19.41 27.76
C ARG A 491 20.03 20.54 28.38
N ARG A 492 19.59 21.07 29.51
CA ARG A 492 20.25 22.19 30.20
C ARG A 492 21.57 21.76 30.86
N ASP A 493 21.56 20.60 31.49
CA ASP A 493 22.65 20.06 32.30
C ASP A 493 23.38 18.90 31.56
N GLU A 494 23.41 18.91 30.26
CA GLU A 494 23.96 17.86 29.36
C GLU A 494 25.34 17.34 29.82
N ALA A 495 26.21 18.25 30.28
CA ALA A 495 27.56 17.91 30.75
C ALA A 495 27.58 16.96 31.97
N LEU A 496 26.54 17.01 32.84
CA LEU A 496 26.44 16.09 33.97
C LEU A 496 26.18 14.66 33.54
N TYR A 497 25.44 14.47 32.44
CA TYR A 497 25.08 13.15 31.91
C TYR A 497 26.14 12.55 30.97
N GLU A 498 26.97 13.36 30.28
CA GLU A 498 28.01 12.87 29.39
C GLU A 498 29.07 12.01 30.08
N GLY A 499 29.36 12.30 31.37
CA GLY A 499 30.32 11.58 32.21
C GLY A 499 29.76 10.30 32.85
N GLN A 500 28.47 10.08 32.81
CA GLN A 500 27.81 8.98 33.50
C GLN A 500 27.46 7.83 32.53
N GLU A 501 27.53 6.62 33.08
CA GLU A 501 27.11 5.43 32.35
C GLU A 501 25.84 4.87 33.02
N PHE A 502 24.81 4.63 32.19
CA PHE A 502 23.54 4.10 32.63
C PHE A 502 23.31 2.69 32.12
N TYR A 503 22.62 1.87 32.88
CA TYR A 503 22.18 0.57 32.39
C TYR A 503 21.15 0.72 31.27
N ALA A 504 20.05 1.40 31.56
CA ALA A 504 19.01 1.70 30.59
C ALA A 504 18.72 3.20 30.51
N CYS A 505 18.47 3.73 29.33
CA CYS A 505 17.91 5.04 29.12
C CYS A 505 16.48 4.91 28.56
N ILE A 506 15.49 5.35 29.33
CA ILE A 506 14.08 5.17 29.02
C ILE A 506 13.45 6.53 28.81
N LEU A 507 12.87 6.74 27.63
CA LEU A 507 12.14 7.97 27.30
C LEU A 507 10.66 7.76 27.49
N ASP A 508 10.03 8.56 28.34
CA ASP A 508 8.58 8.59 28.44
C ASP A 508 8.03 9.77 27.64
N GLU A 509 6.87 9.55 26.99
CA GLU A 509 6.30 10.44 25.97
C GLU A 509 7.36 10.80 24.90
N ALA A 510 7.90 9.75 24.28
CA ALA A 510 9.04 9.84 23.35
C ALA A 510 8.79 10.74 22.14
N GLN A 511 7.56 11.14 21.85
CA GLN A 511 7.24 12.18 20.86
C GLN A 511 7.91 13.53 21.18
N ALA A 512 8.43 13.73 22.40
CA ALA A 512 9.26 14.89 22.75
C ALA A 512 10.53 15.02 21.88
N ILE A 513 11.00 13.92 21.32
CA ILE A 513 12.19 13.85 20.44
C ILE A 513 11.85 13.57 18.96
N LYS A 514 10.61 13.80 18.55
CA LYS A 514 10.13 13.53 17.18
C LYS A 514 10.90 14.25 16.06
N ASN A 515 11.57 15.32 16.36
CA ASN A 515 12.39 16.08 15.43
C ASN A 515 13.87 15.94 15.78
N HIS A 516 14.62 15.24 14.93
CA HIS A 516 16.05 14.96 15.09
C HIS A 516 16.96 16.21 15.04
N THR A 517 16.46 17.35 14.61
CA THR A 517 17.23 18.60 14.57
C THR A 517 17.22 19.34 15.92
N THR A 518 16.30 18.99 16.82
CA THR A 518 16.12 19.69 18.11
C THR A 518 17.25 19.43 19.10
N GLN A 519 17.47 20.41 19.99
CA GLN A 519 18.45 20.26 21.06
C GLN A 519 18.07 19.15 22.06
N LYS A 520 16.77 18.92 22.29
CA LYS A 520 16.28 17.81 23.13
C LYS A 520 16.70 16.45 22.58
N TYR A 521 16.50 16.23 21.27
CA TYR A 521 16.95 15.01 20.60
C TYR A 521 18.44 14.81 20.74
N LYS A 522 19.26 15.86 20.43
CA LYS A 522 20.72 15.79 20.50
C LYS A 522 21.23 15.44 21.89
N ALA A 523 20.65 16.07 22.91
CA ALA A 523 21.02 15.83 24.31
C ALA A 523 20.72 14.38 24.75
N VAL A 524 19.55 13.87 24.38
CA VAL A 524 19.16 12.49 24.73
C VAL A 524 20.07 11.45 24.04
N CYS A 525 20.44 11.70 22.78
CA CYS A 525 21.31 10.78 22.02
C CYS A 525 22.75 10.70 22.60
N LYS A 526 23.21 11.71 23.35
CA LYS A 526 24.53 11.72 24.00
C LYS A 526 24.61 10.87 25.27
N VAL A 527 23.47 10.55 25.87
CA VAL A 527 23.44 9.69 27.06
C VAL A 527 24.01 8.32 26.72
N ARG A 528 24.99 7.88 27.51
CA ARG A 528 25.59 6.56 27.39
C ARG A 528 24.77 5.55 28.18
N SER A 529 24.24 4.55 27.49
CA SER A 529 23.47 3.47 28.12
C SER A 529 23.62 2.18 27.32
N ARG A 530 23.52 1.05 28.02
CA ARG A 530 23.58 -0.28 27.41
C ARG A 530 22.38 -0.57 26.52
N VAL A 531 21.18 -0.21 27.00
CA VAL A 531 19.92 -0.42 26.29
C VAL A 531 19.07 0.84 26.33
N ARG A 532 18.23 1.04 25.33
CA ARG A 532 17.38 2.22 25.20
C ARG A 532 15.95 1.81 24.91
N PHE A 533 15.00 2.37 25.65
CA PHE A 533 13.58 2.16 25.43
C PHE A 533 12.83 3.47 25.26
N ALA A 534 11.76 3.44 24.49
CA ALA A 534 10.86 4.56 24.31
C ALA A 534 9.43 4.16 24.69
N LEU A 535 8.76 4.99 25.47
CA LEU A 535 7.36 4.82 25.85
C LEU A 535 6.56 5.93 25.18
N THR A 536 5.50 5.55 24.50
CA THR A 536 4.59 6.50 23.87
C THR A 536 3.23 5.85 23.66
N GLY A 537 2.15 6.62 23.68
CA GLY A 537 0.84 6.13 23.23
C GLY A 537 0.70 6.18 21.69
N THR A 538 1.55 6.98 21.05
CA THR A 538 1.50 7.26 19.59
C THR A 538 2.92 7.28 19.04
N PRO A 539 3.42 6.17 18.47
CA PRO A 539 4.78 6.09 17.95
C PRO A 539 5.01 7.00 16.74
N VAL A 540 3.96 7.33 16.02
CA VAL A 540 3.96 8.29 14.89
C VAL A 540 2.73 9.20 15.07
N GLU A 541 2.92 10.49 15.23
CA GLU A 541 1.81 11.45 15.32
C GLU A 541 1.54 12.11 13.95
N ASN A 542 2.58 12.60 13.28
CA ASN A 542 2.42 13.48 12.13
C ASN A 542 3.21 13.05 10.89
N ARG A 543 4.38 12.44 11.06
CA ARG A 543 5.29 12.09 9.96
C ARG A 543 6.09 10.85 10.26
N LEU A 544 6.41 10.08 9.23
CA LEU A 544 7.29 8.92 9.35
C LEU A 544 8.70 9.27 9.84
N GLY A 545 9.15 10.51 9.61
CA GLY A 545 10.38 11.04 10.17
C GLY A 545 10.43 11.06 11.70
N GLU A 546 9.28 11.07 12.39
CA GLU A 546 9.20 10.94 13.85
C GLU A 546 9.63 9.54 14.31
N LEU A 547 9.15 8.51 13.62
CA LEU A 547 9.57 7.13 13.84
C LEU A 547 11.07 6.96 13.62
N TRP A 548 11.60 7.55 12.54
CA TRP A 548 13.04 7.55 12.27
C TRP A 548 13.83 8.16 13.44
N SER A 549 13.37 9.29 13.99
CA SER A 549 14.02 9.95 15.12
C SER A 549 14.09 9.07 16.35
N ILE A 550 12.97 8.40 16.68
CA ILE A 550 12.92 7.49 17.83
C ILE A 550 13.83 6.28 17.61
N PHE A 551 13.79 5.65 16.43
CA PHE A 551 14.67 4.51 16.12
C PHE A 551 16.15 4.88 16.10
N SER A 552 16.48 6.09 15.65
CA SER A 552 17.87 6.59 15.69
C SER A 552 18.39 6.80 17.13
N PHE A 553 17.50 7.10 18.08
CA PHE A 553 17.81 7.06 19.50
C PHE A 553 17.96 5.62 20.02
N LEU A 554 16.99 4.75 19.73
CA LEU A 554 16.93 3.37 20.25
C LEU A 554 18.11 2.52 19.79
N MET A 555 18.37 2.53 18.50
CA MET A 555 19.38 1.69 17.83
C MET A 555 20.05 2.51 16.72
N PRO A 556 21.09 3.28 17.04
CA PRO A 556 21.79 4.10 16.06
C PRO A 556 22.29 3.27 14.86
N GLY A 557 21.97 3.71 13.64
CA GLY A 557 22.34 3.00 12.41
C GLY A 557 21.42 1.84 12.03
N TYR A 558 20.35 1.60 12.78
CA TYR A 558 19.33 0.59 12.42
C TYR A 558 18.57 0.98 11.16
N LEU A 559 17.98 2.16 11.11
CA LEU A 559 17.38 2.72 9.90
C LEU A 559 18.41 3.46 9.07
N PRO A 560 18.24 3.57 7.76
CA PRO A 560 19.18 4.28 6.90
C PRO A 560 19.28 5.77 7.27
N PRO A 561 20.33 6.48 6.82
CA PRO A 561 20.44 7.93 7.04
C PRO A 561 19.15 8.66 6.61
N TYR A 562 18.79 9.72 7.33
CA TYR A 562 17.47 10.39 7.17
C TYR A 562 17.11 10.74 5.72
N LYS A 563 18.08 11.24 4.92
CA LYS A 563 17.83 11.54 3.50
C LYS A 563 17.41 10.29 2.70
N SER A 564 18.09 9.16 2.96
CA SER A 564 17.76 7.88 2.32
C SER A 564 16.44 7.30 2.84
N PHE A 565 16.15 7.46 4.12
CA PHE A 565 14.85 7.09 4.70
C PHE A 565 13.71 7.86 4.05
N CYS A 566 13.85 9.17 3.86
CA CYS A 566 12.83 9.98 3.19
C CYS A 566 12.60 9.53 1.73
N SER A 567 13.66 9.22 0.98
CA SER A 567 13.52 8.80 -0.42
C SER A 567 12.97 7.37 -0.58
N ARG A 568 13.32 6.45 0.34
CA ARG A 568 12.93 5.04 0.27
C ARG A 568 11.58 4.73 0.92
N PHE A 569 11.18 5.49 1.95
CA PHE A 569 9.98 5.22 2.73
C PHE A 569 9.03 6.40 2.80
N GLU A 570 9.45 7.59 3.27
CA GLU A 570 8.52 8.69 3.55
C GLU A 570 7.83 9.20 2.28
N LYS A 571 8.57 9.44 1.19
CA LYS A 571 7.97 9.91 -0.07
C LYS A 571 7.10 8.86 -0.75
N PRO A 572 7.56 7.60 -0.96
CA PRO A 572 6.72 6.57 -1.57
C PRO A 572 5.44 6.31 -0.77
N ILE A 573 5.52 6.26 0.56
CA ILE A 573 4.35 5.98 1.41
C ILE A 573 3.36 7.15 1.41
N VAL A 574 3.87 8.39 1.54
CA VAL A 574 2.99 9.57 1.73
C VAL A 574 2.51 10.17 0.42
N GLN A 575 3.32 10.14 -0.65
CA GLN A 575 2.99 10.77 -1.94
C GLN A 575 2.49 9.78 -2.98
N GLU A 576 2.97 8.53 -2.95
CA GLU A 576 2.69 7.51 -3.96
C GLU A 576 1.81 6.38 -3.42
N GLU A 577 1.47 6.39 -2.11
CA GLU A 577 0.69 5.37 -1.41
C GLU A 577 1.22 3.93 -1.60
N ASP A 578 2.55 3.80 -1.74
CA ASP A 578 3.22 2.53 -2.03
C ASP A 578 3.10 1.55 -0.87
N GLN A 579 2.24 0.55 -1.04
CA GLN A 579 1.99 -0.52 -0.07
C GLN A 579 3.21 -1.42 0.15
N THR A 580 4.11 -1.50 -0.83
CA THR A 580 5.35 -2.27 -0.70
C THR A 580 6.31 -1.59 0.26
N ALA A 581 6.46 -0.26 0.14
CA ALA A 581 7.25 0.54 1.07
C ALA A 581 6.68 0.49 2.50
N VAL A 582 5.33 0.50 2.65
CA VAL A 582 4.66 0.31 3.95
C VAL A 582 5.01 -1.05 4.55
N ARG A 583 4.87 -2.12 3.77
CA ARG A 583 5.16 -3.49 4.22
C ARG A 583 6.61 -3.63 4.66
N ARG A 584 7.55 -3.11 3.87
CA ARG A 584 8.99 -3.12 4.16
C ARG A 584 9.32 -2.35 5.45
N LEU A 585 8.75 -1.17 5.64
CA LEU A 585 8.96 -0.39 6.87
C LEU A 585 8.43 -1.13 8.10
N ASN A 586 7.24 -1.73 7.99
CA ASN A 586 6.65 -2.53 9.07
C ASN A 586 7.49 -3.79 9.38
N GLN A 587 8.07 -4.41 8.37
CA GLN A 587 9.01 -5.52 8.51
C GLN A 587 10.24 -5.13 9.34
N LEU A 588 10.80 -3.96 9.07
CA LEU A 588 11.96 -3.45 9.80
C LEU A 588 11.61 -3.07 11.24
N THR A 589 10.51 -2.35 11.44
CA THR A 589 10.21 -1.70 12.73
C THR A 589 9.30 -2.53 13.64
N GLY A 590 8.44 -3.36 13.06
CA GLY A 590 7.42 -4.13 13.79
C GLY A 590 7.95 -4.97 14.96
N PRO A 591 9.06 -5.72 14.84
CA PRO A 591 9.60 -6.51 15.93
C PRO A 591 9.99 -5.69 17.17
N PHE A 592 10.26 -4.40 17.00
CA PHE A 592 10.72 -3.47 18.05
C PHE A 592 9.63 -2.52 18.53
N ILE A 593 8.38 -2.73 18.12
CA ILE A 593 7.22 -1.93 18.55
C ILE A 593 6.20 -2.89 19.16
N LEU A 594 5.93 -2.73 20.44
CA LEU A 594 4.85 -3.44 21.10
C LEU A 594 3.70 -2.47 21.34
N ARG A 595 2.61 -2.64 20.58
CA ARG A 595 1.38 -1.83 20.67
C ARG A 595 0.19 -2.69 21.02
N ARG A 596 -0.58 -2.28 22.04
CA ARG A 596 -1.84 -2.93 22.42
C ARG A 596 -2.90 -1.86 22.65
N MET A 597 -4.07 -2.10 22.11
CA MET A 597 -5.21 -1.21 22.29
C MET A 597 -5.96 -1.59 23.59
N LYS A 598 -6.62 -0.61 24.24
CA LYS A 598 -7.47 -0.86 25.41
C LYS A 598 -8.59 -1.86 25.10
N SER A 599 -9.20 -1.75 23.92
CA SER A 599 -10.25 -2.65 23.42
C SER A 599 -9.83 -4.13 23.43
N ASP A 600 -8.55 -4.41 23.18
CA ASP A 600 -8.05 -5.77 23.01
C ASP A 600 -7.74 -6.44 24.36
N VAL A 601 -7.27 -5.64 25.33
CA VAL A 601 -6.68 -6.17 26.59
C VAL A 601 -7.51 -5.88 27.83
N LEU A 602 -8.43 -4.90 27.83
CA LEU A 602 -9.24 -4.48 28.98
C LEU A 602 -10.74 -4.65 28.67
N LYS A 603 -11.21 -5.89 28.61
CA LYS A 603 -12.65 -6.18 28.41
C LYS A 603 -13.54 -5.76 29.59
N GLU A 604 -12.95 -5.42 30.72
CA GLU A 604 -13.62 -5.02 31.97
C GLU A 604 -13.82 -3.50 32.13
N LEU A 605 -13.24 -2.70 31.21
CA LEU A 605 -13.52 -1.26 31.19
C LEU A 605 -14.96 -1.01 30.80
N PRO A 606 -15.66 -0.08 31.50
CA PRO A 606 -16.97 0.37 31.09
C PRO A 606 -16.96 0.88 29.63
N PRO A 607 -18.11 0.88 28.93
CA PRO A 607 -18.17 1.41 27.58
C PRO A 607 -17.83 2.90 27.53
N LYS A 608 -17.17 3.32 26.45
CA LYS A 608 -16.94 4.73 26.11
C LYS A 608 -17.83 5.08 24.92
N THR A 609 -18.61 6.14 25.04
CA THR A 609 -19.48 6.68 24.00
C THR A 609 -18.98 8.06 23.59
N GLU A 610 -18.80 8.30 22.31
CA GLU A 610 -18.41 9.60 21.75
C GLU A 610 -19.59 10.23 21.00
N ASN A 611 -19.97 11.43 21.39
CA ASN A 611 -21.06 12.20 20.82
C ASN A 611 -20.52 13.51 20.24
N VAL A 612 -20.85 13.78 18.99
CA VAL A 612 -20.60 15.07 18.36
C VAL A 612 -21.86 15.93 18.50
N TYR A 613 -21.73 17.00 19.26
CA TYR A 613 -22.83 17.94 19.49
C TYR A 613 -22.64 19.15 18.57
N ARG A 614 -23.46 19.23 17.51
CA ARG A 614 -23.44 20.32 16.55
C ARG A 614 -24.31 21.46 17.04
N ILE A 615 -23.75 22.67 17.05
CA ILE A 615 -24.35 23.87 17.61
C ILE A 615 -24.40 24.91 16.50
N GLU A 616 -25.60 25.41 16.22
CA GLU A 616 -25.79 26.51 15.30
C GLU A 616 -25.33 27.82 15.97
N LEU A 617 -24.57 28.64 15.25
CA LEU A 617 -24.15 29.95 15.77
C LEU A 617 -25.36 30.88 15.82
N GLU A 618 -25.43 31.72 16.85
CA GLU A 618 -26.40 32.82 16.91
C GLU A 618 -26.24 33.79 15.74
N GLU A 619 -27.32 34.45 15.36
CA GLU A 619 -27.35 35.28 14.15
C GLU A 619 -26.23 36.34 14.11
N GLU A 620 -26.01 37.04 15.21
CA GLU A 620 -24.95 38.05 15.33
C GLU A 620 -23.54 37.42 15.29
N GLN A 621 -23.35 36.30 15.97
CA GLN A 621 -22.09 35.53 15.96
C GLN A 621 -21.82 34.99 14.55
N ARG A 622 -22.84 34.52 13.84
CA ARG A 622 -22.75 34.03 12.45
C ARG A 622 -22.33 35.15 11.48
N LYS A 623 -22.93 36.37 11.63
CA LYS A 623 -22.53 37.54 10.85
C LYS A 623 -21.04 37.88 11.04
N LEU A 624 -20.59 37.88 12.31
CA LEU A 624 -19.19 38.12 12.62
C LEU A 624 -18.26 37.05 12.02
N TYR A 625 -18.69 35.78 12.10
CA TYR A 625 -17.92 34.67 11.52
C TYR A 625 -17.80 34.81 9.99
N LEU A 626 -18.92 35.07 9.29
CA LEU A 626 -18.92 35.27 7.84
C LEU A 626 -18.07 36.47 7.40
N ALA A 627 -18.13 37.58 8.14
CA ALA A 627 -17.26 38.72 7.88
C ALA A 627 -15.76 38.37 8.05
N ALA A 628 -15.44 37.56 9.08
CA ALA A 628 -14.08 37.09 9.28
C ALA A 628 -13.63 36.09 8.18
N VAL A 629 -14.54 35.29 7.61
CA VAL A 629 -14.24 34.42 6.46
C VAL A 629 -13.89 35.24 5.23
N VAL A 630 -14.59 36.34 4.95
CA VAL A 630 -14.27 37.26 3.85
C VAL A 630 -12.88 37.87 4.03
N ASP A 631 -12.59 38.43 5.19
CA ASP A 631 -11.27 38.98 5.54
C ASP A 631 -10.15 37.89 5.43
N ALA A 632 -10.49 36.69 5.84
CA ALA A 632 -9.60 35.54 5.73
C ALA A 632 -9.26 35.18 4.28
N ARG A 633 -10.25 35.16 3.40
CA ARG A 633 -10.06 34.91 1.95
C ARG A 633 -9.14 35.96 1.33
N GLU A 634 -9.35 37.25 1.61
CA GLU A 634 -8.50 38.31 1.12
C GLU A 634 -7.05 38.16 1.58
N LYS A 635 -6.83 37.87 2.86
CA LYS A 635 -5.49 37.66 3.43
C LYS A 635 -4.79 36.44 2.85
N LEU A 636 -5.50 35.34 2.63
CA LEU A 636 -4.95 34.13 2.03
C LEU A 636 -4.63 34.31 0.55
N GLN A 637 -5.45 35.06 -0.21
CA GLN A 637 -5.17 35.40 -1.60
C GLN A 637 -3.93 36.30 -1.76
N ALA A 638 -3.68 37.18 -0.80
CA ALA A 638 -2.50 38.03 -0.76
C ALA A 638 -1.24 37.32 -0.23
N ALA A 639 -1.39 36.18 0.44
CA ALA A 639 -0.28 35.44 1.06
C ALA A 639 0.54 34.67 0.01
N LYS A 640 1.83 34.50 0.28
CA LYS A 640 2.69 33.64 -0.56
C LYS A 640 2.33 32.16 -0.32
N PRO A 641 2.50 31.28 -1.33
CA PRO A 641 2.19 29.86 -1.20
C PRO A 641 2.91 29.13 -0.04
N GLU A 642 3.99 29.71 0.47
CA GLU A 642 4.80 29.17 1.55
C GLU A 642 4.48 29.76 2.93
N ASP A 643 3.57 30.73 3.02
CA ASP A 643 3.28 31.47 4.25
C ASP A 643 2.31 30.72 5.19
N LYS A 644 2.84 29.72 5.86
CA LYS A 644 2.13 28.92 6.87
C LYS A 644 1.67 29.73 8.08
N MET A 645 2.34 30.86 8.39
CA MET A 645 1.97 31.69 9.54
C MET A 645 0.66 32.44 9.27
N ALA A 646 0.45 32.92 8.04
CA ALA A 646 -0.80 33.54 7.65
C ALA A 646 -1.96 32.54 7.74
N VAL A 647 -1.77 31.31 7.22
CA VAL A 647 -2.76 30.22 7.32
C VAL A 647 -3.12 29.95 8.79
N PHE A 648 -2.11 29.81 9.65
CA PHE A 648 -2.33 29.53 11.08
C PHE A 648 -3.08 30.66 11.77
N ALA A 649 -2.71 31.91 11.53
CA ALA A 649 -3.36 33.08 12.14
C ALA A 649 -4.85 33.19 11.76
N VAL A 650 -5.16 32.96 10.48
CA VAL A 650 -6.54 32.94 9.98
C VAL A 650 -7.36 31.85 10.67
N LEU A 651 -6.83 30.63 10.70
CA LEU A 651 -7.50 29.49 11.34
C LEU A 651 -7.76 29.73 12.83
N MET A 652 -6.77 30.30 13.55
CA MET A 652 -6.92 30.59 14.97
C MET A 652 -8.05 31.61 15.20
N ARG A 653 -8.08 32.68 14.41
CA ARG A 653 -9.11 33.72 14.53
C ARG A 653 -10.52 33.19 14.26
N LEU A 654 -10.71 32.40 13.21
CA LEU A 654 -12.02 31.79 12.90
C LEU A 654 -12.50 30.88 14.03
N ARG A 655 -11.60 30.08 14.61
CA ARG A 655 -11.91 29.21 15.74
C ARG A 655 -12.23 29.96 17.04
N GLU A 656 -11.52 31.05 17.32
CA GLU A 656 -11.83 31.92 18.45
C GLU A 656 -13.26 32.48 18.35
N ILE A 657 -13.70 32.88 17.15
CA ILE A 657 -15.09 33.34 16.92
C ILE A 657 -16.08 32.19 17.16
N CYS A 658 -15.75 30.96 16.70
CA CYS A 658 -16.62 29.77 16.92
C CYS A 658 -16.74 29.46 18.44
N CYS A 659 -15.68 29.64 19.20
CA CYS A 659 -15.68 29.41 20.63
C CYS A 659 -16.50 30.49 21.36
N ASP A 660 -16.10 31.73 21.23
CA ASP A 660 -16.78 32.89 21.82
C ASP A 660 -16.24 34.18 21.17
N PRO A 661 -17.09 35.06 20.65
CA PRO A 661 -16.64 36.28 20.03
C PRO A 661 -15.87 37.24 20.96
N ARG A 662 -16.06 37.13 22.28
CA ARG A 662 -15.30 37.91 23.26
C ARG A 662 -13.81 37.61 23.28
N LEU A 663 -13.39 36.52 22.65
CA LEU A 663 -11.97 36.21 22.51
C LEU A 663 -11.24 37.11 21.54
N ILE A 664 -11.99 37.76 20.64
CA ILE A 664 -11.46 38.67 19.59
C ILE A 664 -12.00 40.11 19.65
N ALA A 665 -13.11 40.33 20.37
CA ALA A 665 -13.80 41.59 20.46
C ALA A 665 -14.22 41.86 21.93
N ASP A 666 -13.41 42.63 22.64
CA ASP A 666 -13.62 42.96 24.08
C ASP A 666 -15.00 43.58 24.38
N ASN A 667 -15.60 44.27 23.39
CA ASN A 667 -16.88 44.95 23.55
C ASN A 667 -18.06 44.17 22.96
N TRP A 668 -17.95 42.83 22.86
CA TRP A 668 -19.05 42.00 22.39
C TRP A 668 -20.16 41.92 23.44
N GLU A 669 -21.35 42.37 23.09
CA GLU A 669 -22.56 42.35 23.93
C GLU A 669 -23.52 41.19 23.53
N GLY A 670 -23.26 40.51 22.41
CA GLY A 670 -24.04 39.36 21.96
C GLY A 670 -23.76 38.07 22.76
N GLY A 671 -24.63 37.07 22.56
CA GLY A 671 -24.45 35.74 23.14
C GLY A 671 -23.33 34.92 22.51
N SER A 672 -23.12 33.72 23.05
CA SER A 672 -22.28 32.69 22.47
C SER A 672 -23.01 31.35 22.53
N ALA A 673 -23.60 30.94 21.41
CA ALA A 673 -24.41 29.71 21.32
C ALA A 673 -23.67 28.49 21.91
N LYS A 674 -22.36 28.43 21.68
CA LYS A 674 -21.54 27.33 22.18
C LYS A 674 -21.32 27.36 23.67
N LEU A 675 -21.14 28.55 24.25
CA LEU A 675 -21.02 28.72 25.69
C LEU A 675 -22.33 28.36 26.42
N ASP A 676 -23.48 28.82 25.89
CA ASP A 676 -24.79 28.54 26.46
C ASP A 676 -25.13 27.05 26.37
N ALA A 677 -24.94 26.42 25.23
CA ALA A 677 -25.12 24.96 25.06
C ALA A 677 -24.18 24.14 25.98
N CYS A 678 -22.94 24.61 26.17
CA CYS A 678 -22.01 23.98 27.09
C CYS A 678 -22.46 24.10 28.54
N ALA A 679 -22.91 25.28 28.95
CA ALA A 679 -23.41 25.54 30.32
C ALA A 679 -24.65 24.69 30.63
N GLU A 680 -25.59 24.60 29.69
CA GLU A 680 -26.78 23.74 29.80
C GLU A 680 -26.39 22.26 29.96
N LEU A 681 -25.47 21.78 29.13
CA LEU A 681 -24.96 20.40 29.19
C LEU A 681 -24.28 20.12 30.55
N VAL A 682 -23.45 21.05 31.02
CA VAL A 682 -22.75 20.94 32.31
C VAL A 682 -23.75 20.95 33.46
N SER A 683 -24.72 21.88 33.46
CA SER A 683 -25.76 21.98 34.52
C SER A 683 -26.57 20.69 34.60
N SER A 684 -27.08 20.21 33.47
CA SER A 684 -27.83 18.95 33.44
C SER A 684 -27.01 17.75 33.92
N ALA A 685 -25.72 17.68 33.55
CA ALA A 685 -24.87 16.59 33.98
C ALA A 685 -24.53 16.66 35.48
N VAL A 686 -24.31 17.85 36.03
CA VAL A 686 -24.07 18.06 37.48
C VAL A 686 -25.32 17.70 38.28
N GLU A 687 -26.52 18.09 37.82
CA GLU A 687 -27.80 17.69 38.43
C GLU A 687 -27.98 16.15 38.40
N GLY A 688 -27.50 15.49 37.34
CA GLY A 688 -27.44 14.03 37.24
C GLY A 688 -26.41 13.36 38.16
N GLY A 689 -25.62 14.14 38.93
CA GLY A 689 -24.58 13.61 39.84
C GLY A 689 -23.29 13.21 39.15
N HIS A 690 -23.11 13.58 37.87
CA HIS A 690 -21.92 13.28 37.08
C HIS A 690 -20.75 14.22 37.43
N ARG A 691 -19.51 13.76 37.16
CA ARG A 691 -18.30 14.55 37.25
C ARG A 691 -17.68 14.78 35.89
N ILE A 692 -17.34 16.04 35.63
CA ILE A 692 -17.04 16.52 34.30
C ILE A 692 -15.58 16.98 34.20
N LEU A 693 -14.89 16.50 33.15
CA LEU A 693 -13.66 17.13 32.63
C LEU A 693 -14.01 17.97 31.43
N LEU A 694 -13.73 19.26 31.48
CA LEU A 694 -13.97 20.16 30.36
C LEU A 694 -12.64 20.69 29.86
N PHE A 695 -12.35 20.40 28.58
CA PHE A 695 -11.10 20.74 27.92
C PHE A 695 -11.30 21.85 26.90
N SER A 696 -10.42 22.86 26.92
CA SER A 696 -10.27 23.84 25.83
C SER A 696 -8.79 24.12 25.56
N GLN A 697 -8.46 24.47 24.34
CA GLN A 697 -7.11 24.93 24.01
C GLN A 697 -6.89 26.39 24.43
N PHE A 698 -7.96 27.19 24.47
CA PHE A 698 -7.89 28.62 24.80
C PHE A 698 -8.03 28.82 26.31
N THR A 699 -6.98 29.33 26.94
CA THR A 699 -7.02 29.64 28.39
C THR A 699 -8.02 30.76 28.72
N SER A 700 -8.17 31.74 27.83
CA SER A 700 -9.17 32.78 27.93
C SER A 700 -10.61 32.25 27.87
N MET A 701 -10.84 31.18 27.08
CA MET A 701 -12.14 30.50 27.06
C MET A 701 -12.44 29.80 28.39
N LEU A 702 -11.42 29.18 29.03
CA LEU A 702 -11.59 28.58 30.35
C LEU A 702 -11.98 29.64 31.43
N GLU A 703 -11.50 30.88 31.28
CA GLU A 703 -11.88 31.97 32.16
C GLU A 703 -13.35 32.40 31.96
N LEU A 704 -13.81 32.44 30.71
CA LEU A 704 -15.22 32.72 30.39
C LEU A 704 -16.14 31.60 30.90
N LEU A 705 -15.74 30.35 30.73
CA LEU A 705 -16.43 29.18 31.25
C LEU A 705 -16.49 29.21 32.78
N ALA A 706 -15.39 29.54 33.47
CA ALA A 706 -15.35 29.67 34.90
C ALA A 706 -16.34 30.73 35.41
N LYS A 707 -16.33 31.91 34.81
CA LYS A 707 -17.29 33.00 35.15
C LYS A 707 -18.76 32.58 34.93
N ARG A 708 -19.03 31.81 33.88
CA ARG A 708 -20.39 31.31 33.60
C ARG A 708 -20.82 30.28 34.63
N LEU A 709 -19.94 29.32 34.99
CA LEU A 709 -20.21 28.32 36.02
C LEU A 709 -20.38 28.95 37.42
N ASP A 710 -19.59 29.97 37.75
CA ASP A 710 -19.74 30.75 38.97
C ASP A 710 -21.12 31.42 39.06
N ALA A 711 -21.58 32.00 37.92
CA ALA A 711 -22.90 32.65 37.86
C ALA A 711 -24.06 31.64 38.04
N GLU A 712 -23.85 30.38 37.67
CA GLU A 712 -24.81 29.29 37.86
C GLU A 712 -24.61 28.53 39.20
N GLY A 713 -23.63 28.94 40.01
CA GLY A 713 -23.36 28.33 41.31
C GLY A 713 -22.71 26.95 41.25
N ILE A 714 -22.13 26.59 40.10
CA ILE A 714 -21.48 25.28 39.87
C ILE A 714 -20.04 25.35 40.34
N SER A 715 -19.69 24.54 41.35
CA SER A 715 -18.34 24.45 41.90
C SER A 715 -17.37 23.80 40.88
N HIS A 716 -16.23 24.43 40.67
CA HIS A 716 -15.26 23.96 39.70
C HIS A 716 -13.81 24.22 40.11
N PHE A 717 -12.87 23.46 39.55
CA PHE A 717 -11.45 23.76 39.56
C PHE A 717 -10.96 24.15 38.18
N THR A 718 -9.89 24.94 38.11
CA THR A 718 -9.24 25.31 36.84
C THR A 718 -7.77 24.92 36.84
N LEU A 719 -7.30 24.22 35.80
CA LEU A 719 -5.92 23.82 35.61
C LEU A 719 -5.39 24.37 34.28
N GLN A 720 -4.35 25.17 34.38
CA GLN A 720 -3.65 25.77 33.24
C GLN A 720 -2.17 25.41 33.23
N GLY A 721 -1.47 25.72 32.12
CA GLY A 721 -0.02 25.51 32.01
C GLY A 721 0.81 26.23 33.06
N SER A 722 0.34 27.38 33.51
CA SER A 722 0.95 28.22 34.57
C SER A 722 0.77 27.68 36.00
N THR A 723 -0.15 26.73 36.23
CA THR A 723 -0.42 26.14 37.53
C THR A 723 0.81 25.41 38.09
N PRO A 724 1.33 25.81 39.30
CA PRO A 724 2.50 25.17 39.89
C PRO A 724 2.31 23.67 40.15
N LYS A 725 3.37 22.86 40.01
CA LYS A 725 3.30 21.39 40.16
C LYS A 725 2.65 20.90 41.46
N PRO A 726 2.99 21.43 42.66
CA PRO A 726 2.36 21.01 43.92
C PRO A 726 0.85 21.29 43.93
N VAL A 727 0.43 22.46 43.44
CA VAL A 727 -0.98 22.86 43.36
C VAL A 727 -1.73 21.94 42.42
N ARG A 728 -1.11 21.55 41.30
CA ARG A 728 -1.69 20.62 40.32
C ARG A 728 -2.00 19.25 40.94
N ALA A 729 -1.06 18.68 41.70
CA ALA A 729 -1.26 17.41 42.38
C ALA A 729 -2.39 17.49 43.41
N GLU A 730 -2.46 18.59 44.14
CA GLU A 730 -3.50 18.83 45.13
C GLU A 730 -4.88 18.99 44.52
N LEU A 731 -5.02 19.75 43.43
CA LEU A 731 -6.30 19.87 42.69
C LEU A 731 -6.80 18.53 42.17
N VAL A 732 -5.91 17.70 41.62
CA VAL A 732 -6.25 16.34 41.15
C VAL A 732 -6.75 15.47 42.31
N ARG A 733 -6.06 15.51 43.47
CA ARG A 733 -6.45 14.75 44.66
C ARG A 733 -7.84 15.17 45.15
N ARG A 734 -8.08 16.49 45.26
CA ARG A 734 -9.35 17.09 45.74
C ARG A 734 -10.51 16.78 44.77
N PHE A 735 -10.28 16.87 43.46
CA PHE A 735 -11.27 16.48 42.42
C PHE A 735 -11.64 15.00 42.54
N ASN A 736 -10.65 14.11 42.58
CA ASN A 736 -10.91 12.68 42.77
C ASN A 736 -11.61 12.39 44.12
N GLY A 737 -11.38 13.20 45.14
CA GLY A 737 -12.11 13.15 46.41
C GLY A 737 -13.54 13.66 46.35
N GLY A 738 -13.97 14.27 45.26
CA GLY A 738 -15.35 14.71 45.06
C GLY A 738 -15.70 16.08 45.59
N GLU A 739 -14.72 16.96 45.75
CA GLU A 739 -14.95 18.29 46.29
C GLU A 739 -15.69 19.22 45.32
N VAL A 740 -15.44 19.03 44.02
CA VAL A 740 -16.12 19.77 42.94
C VAL A 740 -16.62 18.84 41.86
N SER A 741 -17.64 19.26 41.12
CA SER A 741 -18.25 18.49 40.02
C SER A 741 -17.57 18.72 38.69
N VAL A 742 -16.93 19.87 38.46
CA VAL A 742 -16.36 20.26 37.18
C VAL A 742 -14.87 20.55 37.33
N PHE A 743 -14.07 20.08 36.36
CA PHE A 743 -12.66 20.42 36.27
C PHE A 743 -12.37 21.02 34.88
N LEU A 744 -12.11 22.31 34.82
CA LEU A 744 -11.72 23.06 33.65
C LEU A 744 -10.22 22.86 33.41
N ILE A 745 -9.82 22.33 32.24
CA ILE A 745 -8.43 21.97 32.00
C ILE A 745 -7.99 22.50 30.64
N SER A 746 -6.88 23.22 30.57
CA SER A 746 -6.30 23.55 29.29
C SER A 746 -5.77 22.29 28.60
N LEU A 747 -6.04 22.10 27.32
CA LEU A 747 -5.71 20.86 26.59
C LEU A 747 -4.21 20.54 26.67
N ARG A 748 -3.34 21.55 26.62
CA ARG A 748 -1.89 21.39 26.82
C ARG A 748 -1.50 20.92 28.22
N ALA A 749 -2.18 21.40 29.26
CA ALA A 749 -1.94 20.97 30.65
C ALA A 749 -2.54 19.59 30.92
N GLY A 750 -3.68 19.28 30.29
CA GLY A 750 -4.36 17.98 30.38
C GLY A 750 -3.62 16.84 29.68
N GLY A 751 -2.78 17.15 28.69
CA GLY A 751 -1.97 16.17 27.96
C GLY A 751 -0.90 15.45 28.80
N THR A 752 -0.70 15.82 30.05
CA THR A 752 0.42 15.33 30.87
C THR A 752 -0.06 14.61 32.14
N GLY A 753 -0.02 13.28 32.18
CA GLY A 753 0.08 12.41 33.37
C GLY A 753 -0.98 12.45 34.46
N LEU A 754 -2.07 13.20 34.28
CA LEU A 754 -3.11 13.32 35.28
C LEU A 754 -3.92 12.02 35.37
N ASN A 755 -4.33 11.65 36.61
CA ASN A 755 -5.25 10.56 36.88
C ASN A 755 -6.58 11.12 37.38
N LEU A 756 -7.62 11.13 36.55
CA LEU A 756 -8.90 11.78 36.81
C LEU A 756 -10.07 10.80 36.63
N THR A 757 -9.92 9.58 37.18
CA THR A 757 -10.90 8.48 37.06
C THR A 757 -12.21 8.71 37.80
N ALA A 758 -12.30 9.78 38.59
CA ALA A 758 -13.56 10.18 39.21
C ALA A 758 -14.56 10.80 38.22
N ALA A 759 -14.07 11.26 37.04
CA ALA A 759 -14.91 11.82 36.02
C ALA A 759 -15.48 10.73 35.13
N ASP A 760 -16.73 10.85 34.74
CA ASP A 760 -17.44 9.99 33.81
C ASP A 760 -17.96 10.75 32.57
N ILE A 761 -17.88 12.09 32.59
CA ILE A 761 -18.15 12.93 31.42
C ILE A 761 -16.90 13.71 31.04
N VAL A 762 -16.61 13.71 29.71
CA VAL A 762 -15.51 14.49 29.12
C VAL A 762 -16.09 15.38 28.03
N ILE A 763 -15.89 16.70 28.17
CA ILE A 763 -16.35 17.68 27.18
C ILE A 763 -15.11 18.29 26.49
N HIS A 764 -15.02 18.16 25.20
CA HIS A 764 -14.09 18.91 24.36
C HIS A 764 -14.83 20.12 23.81
N TYR A 765 -14.54 21.29 24.36
CA TYR A 765 -15.21 22.54 24.01
C TYR A 765 -14.89 22.97 22.58
N ASP A 766 -13.65 22.79 22.14
CA ASP A 766 -13.17 23.09 20.82
C ASP A 766 -12.41 21.90 20.22
N PRO A 767 -12.60 21.60 18.91
CA PRO A 767 -11.86 20.54 18.24
C PRO A 767 -10.38 20.90 18.12
N TRP A 768 -9.49 19.91 18.32
CA TRP A 768 -8.05 20.09 18.20
C TRP A 768 -7.52 19.39 16.96
N TRP A 769 -6.56 20.02 16.29
CA TRP A 769 -5.94 19.44 15.06
C TRP A 769 -5.32 18.07 15.33
N ASN A 770 -4.75 17.87 16.50
CA ASN A 770 -4.12 16.64 16.92
C ASN A 770 -5.12 15.78 17.68
N VAL A 771 -5.70 14.79 16.99
CA VAL A 771 -6.64 13.82 17.56
C VAL A 771 -5.99 13.04 18.69
N ALA A 772 -4.69 12.72 18.59
CA ALA A 772 -3.98 12.01 19.63
C ALA A 772 -3.94 12.79 20.95
N ALA A 773 -3.73 14.11 20.91
CA ALA A 773 -3.77 14.95 22.11
C ALA A 773 -5.18 15.03 22.70
N GLN A 774 -6.21 15.04 21.88
CA GLN A 774 -7.60 15.01 22.32
C GLN A 774 -7.95 13.66 22.96
N ASN A 775 -7.54 12.57 22.35
CA ASN A 775 -7.69 11.23 22.91
C ASN A 775 -6.89 11.08 24.22
N GLN A 776 -5.67 11.64 24.30
CA GLN A 776 -4.90 11.69 25.53
C GLN A 776 -5.65 12.39 26.67
N ALA A 777 -6.34 13.49 26.39
CA ALA A 777 -7.15 14.19 27.37
C ALA A 777 -8.34 13.35 27.84
N THR A 778 -9.04 12.70 26.93
CA THR A 778 -10.13 11.74 27.24
C THR A 778 -9.61 10.57 28.09
N ASP A 779 -8.42 10.07 27.80
CA ASP A 779 -7.80 8.96 28.51
C ASP A 779 -7.40 9.27 29.97
N ARG A 780 -7.55 10.51 30.42
CA ARG A 780 -7.42 10.87 31.85
C ARG A 780 -8.59 10.33 32.68
N ALA A 781 -9.78 10.28 32.10
CA ALA A 781 -10.96 9.66 32.71
C ALA A 781 -11.10 8.18 32.34
N TYR A 782 -10.86 7.85 31.04
CA TYR A 782 -11.03 6.49 30.52
C TYR A 782 -9.77 5.65 30.66
N ARG A 783 -9.51 5.12 31.84
CA ARG A 783 -8.32 4.32 32.19
C ARG A 783 -8.61 3.29 33.27
N ILE A 784 -7.63 2.44 33.58
CA ILE A 784 -7.74 1.47 34.67
C ILE A 784 -8.13 2.18 35.98
N GLY A 785 -9.22 1.71 36.59
CA GLY A 785 -9.81 2.30 37.80
C GLY A 785 -11.13 3.03 37.55
N GLN A 786 -11.51 3.26 36.30
CA GLN A 786 -12.82 3.77 35.92
C GLN A 786 -13.91 2.73 36.20
N GLN A 787 -14.96 3.12 36.90
CA GLN A 787 -16.08 2.23 37.23
C GLN A 787 -17.36 2.56 36.46
N ASN A 788 -17.49 3.80 35.96
CA ASN A 788 -18.67 4.28 35.25
C ASN A 788 -18.45 4.33 33.75
N PRO A 789 -19.51 4.15 32.94
CA PRO A 789 -19.47 4.45 31.49
C PRO A 789 -18.98 5.89 31.26
N VAL A 790 -18.05 6.07 30.31
CA VAL A 790 -17.52 7.40 30.01
C VAL A 790 -18.21 7.96 28.78
N GLN A 791 -18.82 9.12 28.91
CA GLN A 791 -19.42 9.85 27.82
C GLN A 791 -18.51 11.01 27.40
N VAL A 792 -18.19 11.06 26.12
CA VAL A 792 -17.34 12.10 25.54
C VAL A 792 -18.18 12.96 24.62
N TYR A 793 -18.24 14.25 24.90
CA TYR A 793 -18.93 15.25 24.07
C TYR A 793 -17.92 16.12 23.34
N LYS A 794 -18.09 16.24 22.03
CA LYS A 794 -17.31 17.16 21.19
C LYS A 794 -18.24 18.25 20.69
N LEU A 795 -18.05 19.48 21.19
CA LEU A 795 -18.86 20.61 20.80
C LEU A 795 -18.31 21.23 19.53
N ILE A 796 -19.12 21.33 18.49
CA ILE A 796 -18.70 21.78 17.16
C ILE A 796 -19.71 22.83 16.67
N ALA A 797 -19.20 23.98 16.27
CA ALA A 797 -20.01 25.00 15.60
C ALA A 797 -20.32 24.53 14.17
N GLN A 798 -21.62 24.38 13.86
CA GLN A 798 -22.13 23.89 12.59
C GLN A 798 -21.84 24.90 11.45
N ASP A 799 -21.64 24.43 10.24
CA ASP A 799 -21.35 25.21 9.05
C ASP A 799 -20.11 26.12 9.19
N THR A 800 -19.14 25.69 9.98
CA THR A 800 -17.91 26.45 10.24
C THR A 800 -16.63 25.64 9.96
N ILE A 801 -15.50 26.31 10.11
CA ILE A 801 -14.17 25.68 10.01
C ILE A 801 -13.99 24.52 11.02
N GLU A 802 -14.72 24.52 12.15
CA GLU A 802 -14.62 23.43 13.13
C GLU A 802 -15.19 22.12 12.56
N GLU A 803 -16.27 22.17 11.82
CA GLU A 803 -16.86 20.98 11.17
C GLU A 803 -15.92 20.43 10.09
N LYS A 804 -15.34 21.33 9.28
CA LYS A 804 -14.33 20.95 8.27
C LYS A 804 -13.09 20.30 8.88
N ILE A 805 -12.65 20.76 10.04
CA ILE A 805 -11.54 20.17 10.79
C ILE A 805 -11.88 18.73 11.18
N VAL A 806 -13.08 18.48 11.67
CA VAL A 806 -13.52 17.13 12.10
C VAL A 806 -13.66 16.19 10.89
N GLU A 807 -14.21 16.66 9.77
CA GLU A 807 -14.29 15.90 8.53
C GLU A 807 -12.89 15.47 8.03
N LEU A 808 -11.93 16.40 8.03
CA LEU A 808 -10.54 16.12 7.67
C LEU A 808 -9.87 15.13 8.62
N GLN A 809 -10.18 15.19 9.91
CA GLN A 809 -9.69 14.23 10.90
C GLN A 809 -10.21 12.82 10.60
N GLN A 810 -11.51 12.67 10.30
CA GLN A 810 -12.13 11.39 9.99
C GLN A 810 -11.59 10.76 8.69
N ALA A 811 -11.46 11.57 7.63
CA ALA A 811 -10.91 11.11 6.35
C ALA A 811 -9.48 10.57 6.46
N LYS A 812 -8.67 11.14 7.35
CA LYS A 812 -7.26 10.74 7.55
C LYS A 812 -7.06 9.59 8.52
N GLN A 813 -7.97 9.38 9.45
CA GLN A 813 -7.89 8.26 10.38
C GLN A 813 -7.91 6.91 9.65
N SER A 814 -8.64 6.80 8.55
CA SER A 814 -8.69 5.60 7.70
C SER A 814 -7.34 5.28 7.00
N LEU A 815 -6.56 6.30 6.64
CA LEU A 815 -5.25 6.13 5.99
C LEU A 815 -4.13 5.79 6.99
N ALA A 816 -4.18 6.37 8.18
CA ALA A 816 -3.16 6.15 9.20
C ALA A 816 -3.24 4.80 9.89
N ASP A 817 -4.42 4.21 10.01
CA ASP A 817 -4.60 2.85 10.53
C ASP A 817 -3.91 1.80 9.67
N THR A 818 -3.61 2.11 8.41
CA THR A 818 -2.94 1.20 7.47
C THR A 818 -1.42 1.09 7.73
N VAL A 819 -0.74 2.14 8.20
CA VAL A 819 0.74 2.14 8.35
C VAL A 819 1.19 2.04 9.81
N THR A 820 0.59 2.78 10.73
CA THR A 820 0.98 2.81 12.17
C THR A 820 -0.16 3.23 13.09
N GLY A 821 -1.36 3.45 12.56
CA GLY A 821 -2.56 3.80 13.33
C GLY A 821 -2.64 5.23 13.82
N THR A 822 -1.99 6.21 13.17
CA THR A 822 -2.15 7.63 13.59
C THR A 822 -2.01 8.60 12.42
N ALA A 823 -3.03 9.45 12.25
CA ALA A 823 -3.05 10.54 11.28
C ALA A 823 -3.17 11.89 12.00
N ASP A 824 -2.08 12.64 12.04
CA ASP A 824 -2.12 14.01 12.51
C ASP A 824 -1.04 14.88 11.84
N GLY A 825 -1.40 16.11 11.45
CA GLY A 825 -0.44 17.14 11.02
C GLY A 825 -0.66 17.77 9.66
N ALA A 826 -1.70 17.37 8.92
CA ALA A 826 -1.92 17.93 7.59
C ALA A 826 -2.44 19.37 7.61
N ILE A 827 -3.19 19.77 8.63
CA ILE A 827 -3.73 21.13 8.71
C ILE A 827 -2.62 22.17 8.97
N LEU A 828 -1.62 21.82 9.79
CA LEU A 828 -0.44 22.68 10.01
C LEU A 828 0.54 22.72 8.83
N SER A 829 0.39 21.82 7.85
CA SER A 829 1.16 21.80 6.60
C SER A 829 0.38 22.34 5.40
N MET A 830 -0.88 22.73 5.58
CA MET A 830 -1.72 23.31 4.54
C MET A 830 -1.12 24.55 3.93
N ARG A 831 -1.30 24.69 2.63
CA ARG A 831 -0.97 25.89 1.88
C ARG A 831 -2.18 26.84 1.86
N PRO A 832 -1.97 28.15 1.60
CA PRO A 832 -3.06 29.12 1.50
C PRO A 832 -4.17 28.71 0.50
N ASP A 833 -3.79 28.13 -0.63
CA ASP A 833 -4.71 27.63 -1.66
C ASP A 833 -5.60 26.46 -1.18
N GLU A 834 -5.04 25.56 -0.40
CA GLU A 834 -5.79 24.43 0.19
C GLU A 834 -6.79 24.91 1.25
N LEU A 835 -6.43 25.92 2.05
CA LEU A 835 -7.35 26.50 3.02
C LEU A 835 -8.45 27.33 2.34
N LEU A 836 -8.14 28.01 1.25
CA LEU A 836 -9.14 28.71 0.44
C LEU A 836 -10.22 27.76 -0.06
N GLN A 837 -9.83 26.61 -0.60
CA GLN A 837 -10.79 25.56 -1.05
C GLN A 837 -11.69 25.07 0.10
N LEU A 838 -11.14 24.92 1.30
CA LEU A 838 -11.93 24.54 2.49
C LEU A 838 -12.93 25.62 2.88
N LEU A 839 -12.59 26.90 2.70
CA LEU A 839 -13.48 28.02 3.02
C LEU A 839 -14.52 28.28 1.93
N GLU A 840 -14.31 27.85 0.68
CA GLU A 840 -15.27 27.99 -0.43
C GLU A 840 -16.56 27.18 -0.23
N GLY A 841 -16.52 26.09 0.52
CA GLY A 841 -17.71 25.30 0.87
C GLY A 841 -18.57 25.89 2.01
N SER A 842 -18.27 27.08 2.50
CA SER A 842 -18.97 27.77 3.60
C SER A 842 -19.83 28.94 3.10
N GLU A 843 -20.40 28.84 1.91
CA GLU A 843 -21.36 29.84 1.41
C GLU A 843 -22.78 29.58 1.97
N PRO A 844 -23.56 30.69 2.24
CA PRO A 844 -24.88 30.62 2.87
C PRO A 844 -25.96 29.95 2.02
#